data_5826e67bd575a8adf2ce399ac2c30dec
#
_entry.id   5826e67bd575a8adf2ce399ac2c30dec
#
_cell.length_a   1.000
_cell.length_b   1.000
_cell.length_c   1.000
_cell.angle_alpha   90.00
_cell.angle_beta   90.00
_cell.angle_gamma   90.00
#
_symmetry.space_group_name_H-M   'P 1'
#
loop_
_entity.id
_entity.type
_entity.pdbx_description
1 polymer ?
#
loop_
_entity_poly.entity_id
_entity_poly.type
_entity_poly.pdbx_seq_one_letter_code
_entity_poly.pdbx_strand_id
1 'polypeptide(L)'
;MNLDRLVVRGAREHNLKNVSIDLPRNALIVFTGLSGSGKSSLAFDTIFAEGQRRYVESLSAYARQFLGQMDKPDVDFIEGLSPAVSIDQKSTNRNPRSTVGTITEVYDYLRLLYARAGRPHCPSCGKAIAKQTPQNIVDQILALEEGARFQVLAPVVRARKGEFLDLFREFTTQGFSRARVDGVVYPLAEIPKLKKQEKHSIEVVVDRLAVKADAKTRLTDSIETALKLANGLVILDFVDLDAKAADKERTFSEHMACHDCDLSFEEMEPRSFSFNSPFGACPECTGIGTKLEVDEELIIPDDSISIYEGAIAPWSGGQSSDYFERLLEALSKDITFSLDVPWKKISAKAREAILNGYEYEIKMKYKGRYGTKNYTTGFEGVIPFIHRRHSETDSDYSRDKYEAYMRQTPCAACNGARLKPEVLAVTLGGKNIAQVCELSIRQCAEFLKKISLNAREKKIAERVLKEVHARLGFLLDVGLDYLSLERGAVTLSGGEAQRIRLATQIGSGLVGVLYVLDEPSIGLHQRDNRRLIETLTRLRDLGNTLIVVEHDEDTIRTADWIVDIGPGAGEHGGKVVSSGSYEELITAKESITGAYLAGRMKIEIPESRRPQVKSREVVVKEAKENNLQNISVTFPLGNFVAVTGVSGSGKSTLVNDILYSVLANKLNGARIVPGRHRSVSGLENLDKVVHVDQSPIGRTPRSNPATYTGVFDKIRALFAETAEAKIRGYQQGRFSFNVKGGRCENCSGDGTITIEMNFLPDVYVPCEVCHGARYNRETLEVHYKGRTIAQVLDMPIEEAHGFFESVPAIARFLKTLNDVGLGYVRLGQSAPTLSGGEAQRVKLATELQRRSTGRTIYVLDEPTTGLHFEDVRKLLIVLNRLVDSGNTVIVIEHNLDVIKCADWVIDMGPEGGSGGGLVIAEGTPEQVAKVKASYTGQFLAPILK
;
A
#
# COMPACT_ATOMS: atom_id res chain seq x y z
N MET A 1 -46.11 -2.85 -8.58
CA MET A 1 -44.75 -2.61 -8.04
C MET A 1 -44.09 -1.57 -8.95
N ASN A 2 -43.71 -0.45 -8.38
CA ASN A 2 -43.03 0.60 -9.14
C ASN A 2 -41.56 0.22 -9.31
N LEU A 3 -41.27 -0.49 -10.41
CA LEU A 3 -39.93 -1.04 -10.70
C LEU A 3 -38.88 0.07 -10.96
N ASP A 4 -39.32 1.35 -11.02
CA ASP A 4 -38.45 2.48 -11.36
C ASP A 4 -37.84 3.19 -10.13
N ARG A 5 -38.08 2.73 -8.90
CA ARG A 5 -37.61 3.34 -7.68
C ARG A 5 -36.98 2.34 -6.73
N LEU A 6 -35.95 2.79 -6.01
CA LEU A 6 -35.39 2.17 -4.84
C LEU A 6 -36.06 2.79 -3.60
N VAL A 7 -36.82 1.99 -2.86
CA VAL A 7 -37.63 2.43 -1.72
C VAL A 7 -37.03 1.89 -0.43
N VAL A 8 -36.67 2.77 0.50
CA VAL A 8 -36.17 2.42 1.84
C VAL A 8 -37.20 2.88 2.87
N ARG A 9 -37.52 2.06 3.85
CA ARG A 9 -38.46 2.38 4.93
C ARG A 9 -37.87 1.99 6.28
N GLY A 10 -37.84 2.92 7.20
CA GLY A 10 -37.53 2.67 8.60
C GLY A 10 -36.06 2.32 8.86
N ALA A 11 -35.10 2.95 8.18
CA ALA A 11 -33.67 2.73 8.45
C ALA A 11 -33.25 3.37 9.78
N ARG A 12 -32.61 2.56 10.66
CA ARG A 12 -32.21 2.92 12.02
C ARG A 12 -30.77 2.56 12.37
N GLU A 13 -29.98 2.18 11.36
CA GLU A 13 -28.57 1.88 11.59
C GLU A 13 -27.81 3.06 12.21
N HIS A 14 -26.99 2.79 13.20
CA HIS A 14 -26.17 3.76 13.93
C HIS A 14 -26.98 4.99 14.43
N ASN A 15 -26.77 6.14 13.82
CA ASN A 15 -27.44 7.38 14.20
C ASN A 15 -28.70 7.72 13.37
N LEU A 16 -29.09 6.86 12.44
CA LEU A 16 -30.28 7.09 11.61
C LEU A 16 -31.57 7.09 12.43
N LYS A 17 -32.43 8.07 12.19
CA LYS A 17 -33.67 8.28 12.94
C LYS A 17 -34.90 7.86 12.13
N ASN A 18 -35.05 6.54 11.94
CA ASN A 18 -36.18 5.94 11.23
C ASN A 18 -36.38 6.53 9.82
N VAL A 19 -35.28 6.56 9.05
CA VAL A 19 -35.24 7.19 7.73
C VAL A 19 -36.06 6.40 6.72
N SER A 20 -36.94 7.12 6.00
CA SER A 20 -37.70 6.58 4.88
C SER A 20 -37.49 7.45 3.66
N ILE A 21 -37.12 6.87 2.51
CA ILE A 21 -36.74 7.60 1.31
C ILE A 21 -37.05 6.80 0.04
N ASP A 22 -37.41 7.51 -1.02
CA ASP A 22 -37.70 6.98 -2.35
C ASP A 22 -36.71 7.58 -3.36
N LEU A 23 -35.84 6.73 -3.90
CA LEU A 23 -34.77 7.13 -4.81
C LEU A 23 -35.05 6.69 -6.25
N PRO A 24 -34.72 7.49 -7.27
CA PRO A 24 -34.82 7.07 -8.66
C PRO A 24 -33.80 5.99 -8.99
N ARG A 25 -34.18 5.06 -9.87
CA ARG A 25 -33.22 4.10 -10.45
C ARG A 25 -32.61 4.67 -11.73
N ASN A 26 -31.50 4.08 -12.17
CA ASN A 26 -30.75 4.52 -13.36
C ASN A 26 -30.36 6.00 -13.30
N ALA A 27 -29.93 6.44 -12.13
CA ALA A 27 -29.64 7.83 -11.82
C ALA A 27 -28.32 7.93 -11.03
N LEU A 28 -27.69 9.09 -11.12
CA LEU A 28 -26.59 9.50 -10.25
C LEU A 28 -27.20 10.19 -9.02
N ILE A 29 -27.14 9.53 -7.88
CA ILE A 29 -27.69 9.98 -6.60
C ILE A 29 -26.54 10.37 -5.68
N VAL A 30 -26.51 11.59 -5.19
CA VAL A 30 -25.49 12.05 -4.25
C VAL A 30 -26.08 12.15 -2.84
N PHE A 31 -25.40 11.48 -1.89
CA PHE A 31 -25.67 11.63 -0.46
C PHE A 31 -24.67 12.64 0.13
N THR A 32 -25.16 13.73 0.63
CA THR A 32 -24.37 14.83 1.20
C THR A 32 -24.80 15.19 2.62
N GLY A 33 -24.09 16.12 3.28
CA GLY A 33 -24.35 16.55 4.65
C GLY A 33 -23.07 16.55 5.51
N LEU A 34 -23.15 17.02 6.74
CA LEU A 34 -22.01 17.12 7.67
C LEU A 34 -21.30 15.77 7.89
N SER A 35 -20.01 15.82 8.23
CA SER A 35 -19.28 14.62 8.68
C SER A 35 -19.97 14.03 9.91
N GLY A 36 -20.21 12.69 9.93
CA GLY A 36 -20.95 12.01 11.00
C GLY A 36 -22.47 12.22 10.99
N SER A 37 -23.07 12.76 9.92
CA SER A 37 -24.53 12.96 9.84
C SER A 37 -25.33 11.68 9.57
N GLY A 38 -24.68 10.56 9.16
CA GLY A 38 -25.32 9.28 8.86
C GLY A 38 -25.36 8.91 7.37
N LYS A 39 -24.65 9.64 6.50
CA LYS A 39 -24.56 9.35 5.06
C LYS A 39 -24.11 7.93 4.76
N SER A 40 -22.96 7.55 5.29
CA SER A 40 -22.37 6.22 5.09
C SER A 40 -23.22 5.13 5.74
N SER A 41 -23.85 5.41 6.89
CA SER A 41 -24.79 4.48 7.53
C SER A 41 -26.00 4.17 6.66
N LEU A 42 -26.52 5.14 5.92
CA LEU A 42 -27.62 4.90 4.97
C LEU A 42 -27.15 4.22 3.69
N ALA A 43 -26.02 4.69 3.11
CA ALA A 43 -25.51 4.20 1.82
C ALA A 43 -24.92 2.79 1.94
N PHE A 44 -23.99 2.58 2.88
CA PHE A 44 -23.22 1.35 3.02
C PHE A 44 -23.83 0.38 4.02
N ASP A 45 -24.06 0.82 5.27
CA ASP A 45 -24.48 -0.08 6.35
C ASP A 45 -25.97 -0.48 6.22
N THR A 46 -26.76 0.26 5.43
CA THR A 46 -28.18 -0.05 5.19
C THR A 46 -28.42 -0.55 3.76
N ILE A 47 -28.27 0.31 2.73
CA ILE A 47 -28.69 0.00 1.35
C ILE A 47 -27.77 -1.05 0.73
N PHE A 48 -26.44 -0.83 0.78
CA PHE A 48 -25.48 -1.78 0.22
C PHE A 48 -25.47 -3.10 0.99
N ALA A 49 -25.45 -3.04 2.33
CA ALA A 49 -25.42 -4.24 3.18
C ALA A 49 -26.64 -5.15 2.91
N GLU A 50 -27.85 -4.58 2.80
CA GLU A 50 -29.05 -5.36 2.46
C GLU A 50 -29.00 -5.92 1.03
N GLY A 51 -28.47 -5.13 0.08
CA GLY A 51 -28.29 -5.60 -1.31
C GLY A 51 -27.32 -6.79 -1.39
N GLN A 52 -26.20 -6.71 -0.69
CA GLN A 52 -25.21 -7.77 -0.61
C GLN A 52 -25.75 -8.99 0.13
N ARG A 53 -26.44 -8.80 1.27
CA ARG A 53 -27.08 -9.90 2.02
C ARG A 53 -28.04 -10.69 1.13
N ARG A 54 -28.96 -10.03 0.42
CA ARG A 54 -29.90 -10.71 -0.51
C ARG A 54 -29.19 -11.43 -1.65
N TYR A 55 -28.13 -10.86 -2.17
CA TYR A 55 -27.32 -11.50 -3.21
C TYR A 55 -26.68 -12.79 -2.67
N VAL A 56 -26.03 -12.72 -1.50
CA VAL A 56 -25.41 -13.90 -0.85
C VAL A 56 -26.46 -14.96 -0.51
N GLU A 57 -27.63 -14.57 -0.03
CA GLU A 57 -28.75 -15.52 0.24
C GLU A 57 -29.26 -16.20 -1.01
N SER A 58 -29.15 -15.58 -2.17
CA SER A 58 -29.54 -16.19 -3.45
C SER A 58 -28.56 -17.26 -3.95
N LEU A 59 -27.34 -17.32 -3.39
CA LEU A 59 -26.31 -18.28 -3.76
C LEU A 59 -26.57 -19.68 -3.18
N SER A 60 -25.87 -20.69 -3.70
CA SER A 60 -25.96 -22.05 -3.21
C SER A 60 -25.56 -22.16 -1.73
N ALA A 61 -26.09 -23.16 -1.00
CA ALA A 61 -25.75 -23.42 0.40
C ALA A 61 -24.23 -23.60 0.61
N TYR A 62 -23.54 -24.19 -0.36
CA TYR A 62 -22.09 -24.35 -0.36
C TYR A 62 -21.37 -22.99 -0.41
N ALA A 63 -21.75 -22.09 -1.31
CA ALA A 63 -21.16 -20.76 -1.42
C ALA A 63 -21.40 -19.92 -0.17
N ARG A 64 -22.58 -20.03 0.45
CA ARG A 64 -22.91 -19.35 1.71
C ARG A 64 -22.03 -19.77 2.91
N GLN A 65 -21.59 -21.04 2.95
CA GLN A 65 -20.67 -21.52 3.99
C GLN A 65 -19.30 -20.80 3.96
N PHE A 66 -18.85 -20.40 2.78
CA PHE A 66 -17.58 -19.67 2.63
C PHE A 66 -17.69 -18.15 2.85
N LEU A 67 -18.87 -17.58 2.55
CA LEU A 67 -19.09 -16.13 2.64
C LEU A 67 -19.59 -15.69 4.02
N GLY A 68 -19.93 -16.61 4.90
CA GLY A 68 -20.47 -16.32 6.22
C GLY A 68 -21.94 -15.84 6.20
N GLN A 69 -22.53 -15.73 7.37
CA GLN A 69 -23.88 -15.18 7.53
C GLN A 69 -23.74 -13.67 7.76
N MET A 70 -24.35 -12.86 6.90
CA MET A 70 -24.36 -11.40 7.04
C MET A 70 -25.50 -10.98 7.96
N ASP A 71 -25.22 -10.07 8.88
CA ASP A 71 -26.24 -9.49 9.73
C ASP A 71 -27.25 -8.69 8.91
N LYS A 72 -28.52 -8.76 9.28
CA LYS A 72 -29.56 -7.97 8.66
C LYS A 72 -29.48 -6.54 9.19
N PRO A 73 -29.34 -5.51 8.34
CA PRO A 73 -29.36 -4.13 8.81
C PRO A 73 -30.69 -3.78 9.47
N ASP A 74 -30.65 -2.84 10.44
CA ASP A 74 -31.85 -2.35 11.13
C ASP A 74 -32.67 -1.44 10.20
N VAL A 75 -33.48 -2.08 9.39
CA VAL A 75 -34.39 -1.46 8.44
C VAL A 75 -35.67 -2.27 8.33
N ASP A 76 -36.81 -1.62 8.21
CA ASP A 76 -38.09 -2.31 8.06
C ASP A 76 -38.14 -3.08 6.75
N PHE A 77 -37.95 -2.42 5.64
CA PHE A 77 -37.78 -3.08 4.32
C PHE A 77 -37.10 -2.16 3.30
N ILE A 78 -36.49 -2.80 2.27
CA ILE A 78 -35.97 -2.11 1.08
C ILE A 78 -36.52 -2.83 -0.17
N GLU A 79 -37.10 -2.04 -1.09
CA GLU A 79 -37.64 -2.51 -2.36
C GLU A 79 -36.86 -1.93 -3.54
N GLY A 80 -36.83 -2.64 -4.68
CA GLY A 80 -36.17 -2.17 -5.89
C GLY A 80 -34.65 -2.32 -5.91
N LEU A 81 -34.05 -3.09 -4.99
CA LEU A 81 -32.60 -3.36 -4.97
C LEU A 81 -32.15 -4.12 -6.22
N SER A 82 -31.10 -3.64 -6.84
CA SER A 82 -30.30 -4.37 -7.83
C SER A 82 -29.10 -5.06 -7.14
N PRO A 83 -28.39 -5.98 -7.83
CA PRO A 83 -27.10 -6.45 -7.35
C PRO A 83 -26.21 -5.25 -7.01
N ALA A 84 -25.67 -5.23 -5.80
CA ALA A 84 -24.94 -4.08 -5.28
C ALA A 84 -23.43 -4.31 -5.29
N VAL A 85 -22.68 -3.31 -5.71
CA VAL A 85 -21.21 -3.27 -5.69
C VAL A 85 -20.75 -2.04 -4.92
N SER A 86 -19.89 -2.23 -3.93
CA SER A 86 -19.28 -1.14 -3.15
C SER A 86 -17.88 -0.83 -3.67
N ILE A 87 -17.58 0.46 -3.73
CA ILE A 87 -16.25 0.97 -4.05
C ILE A 87 -15.83 1.91 -2.91
N ASP A 88 -15.32 1.30 -1.84
CA ASP A 88 -14.87 1.98 -0.64
C ASP A 88 -13.39 2.38 -0.69
N GLN A 89 -12.98 3.24 0.25
CA GLN A 89 -11.61 3.73 0.38
C GLN A 89 -10.73 2.80 1.25
N LYS A 90 -11.33 2.02 2.17
CA LYS A 90 -10.60 1.36 3.28
C LYS A 90 -9.80 0.11 2.90
N SER A 91 -10.10 -0.56 1.81
CA SER A 91 -9.48 -1.84 1.46
C SER A 91 -8.26 -1.66 0.56
N THR A 92 -7.10 -1.37 1.13
CA THR A 92 -5.82 -1.47 0.41
C THR A 92 -5.35 -2.92 0.38
N ASN A 93 -5.04 -3.42 -0.81
CA ASN A 93 -4.46 -4.75 -0.96
C ASN A 93 -3.03 -4.76 -0.40
N ARG A 94 -2.78 -5.52 0.67
CA ARG A 94 -1.46 -5.61 1.33
C ARG A 94 -0.51 -6.61 0.68
N ASN A 95 -0.93 -7.27 -0.40
CA ASN A 95 -0.09 -8.26 -1.06
C ASN A 95 1.03 -7.56 -1.86
N PRO A 96 2.32 -7.74 -1.52
CA PRO A 96 3.44 -7.08 -2.20
C PRO A 96 3.62 -7.52 -3.66
N ARG A 97 2.99 -8.61 -4.07
CA ARG A 97 2.99 -9.10 -5.45
C ARG A 97 1.91 -8.46 -6.31
N SER A 98 0.92 -7.79 -5.73
CA SER A 98 -0.12 -7.09 -6.49
C SER A 98 0.42 -5.80 -7.09
N THR A 99 0.16 -5.60 -8.37
CA THR A 99 0.52 -4.38 -9.12
C THR A 99 -0.72 -3.78 -9.79
N VAL A 100 -0.62 -2.53 -10.24
CA VAL A 100 -1.67 -1.91 -11.03
C VAL A 100 -2.07 -2.82 -12.21
N GLY A 101 -1.08 -3.35 -12.93
CA GLY A 101 -1.32 -4.24 -14.08
C GLY A 101 -2.09 -5.53 -13.71
N THR A 102 -1.83 -6.12 -12.53
CA THR A 102 -2.52 -7.35 -12.11
C THR A 102 -3.93 -7.08 -11.57
N ILE A 103 -4.14 -5.98 -10.86
CA ILE A 103 -5.47 -5.61 -10.33
C ILE A 103 -6.43 -5.25 -11.47
N THR A 104 -5.91 -4.59 -12.52
CA THR A 104 -6.69 -4.18 -13.70
C THR A 104 -6.82 -5.28 -14.75
N GLU A 105 -6.22 -6.44 -14.52
CA GLU A 105 -6.13 -7.57 -15.46
C GLU A 105 -5.38 -7.26 -16.77
N VAL A 106 -4.87 -6.04 -16.94
CA VAL A 106 -4.10 -5.64 -18.12
C VAL A 106 -2.88 -6.55 -18.29
N TYR A 107 -2.21 -6.89 -17.17
CA TYR A 107 -1.05 -7.76 -17.17
C TYR A 107 -1.37 -9.17 -17.69
N ASP A 108 -2.57 -9.70 -17.43
CA ASP A 108 -2.98 -11.02 -17.90
C ASP A 108 -3.12 -11.06 -19.43
N TYR A 109 -3.65 -10.00 -20.00
CA TYR A 109 -3.70 -9.84 -21.45
C TYR A 109 -2.32 -9.59 -22.06
N LEU A 110 -1.45 -8.83 -21.42
CA LEU A 110 -0.06 -8.65 -21.85
C LEU A 110 0.71 -9.97 -21.86
N ARG A 111 0.57 -10.81 -20.83
CA ARG A 111 1.17 -12.15 -20.80
C ARG A 111 0.73 -13.00 -22.01
N LEU A 112 -0.56 -12.97 -22.33
CA LEU A 112 -1.10 -13.68 -23.48
C LEU A 112 -0.54 -13.11 -24.78
N LEU A 113 -0.46 -11.78 -24.91
CA LEU A 113 0.07 -11.10 -26.07
C LEU A 113 1.53 -11.47 -26.32
N TYR A 114 2.38 -11.39 -25.28
CA TYR A 114 3.81 -11.72 -25.37
C TYR A 114 4.05 -13.21 -25.67
N ALA A 115 3.25 -14.11 -25.08
CA ALA A 115 3.36 -15.54 -25.33
C ALA A 115 3.00 -15.93 -26.77
N ARG A 116 2.09 -15.18 -27.42
CA ARG A 116 1.57 -15.54 -28.74
C ARG A 116 2.17 -14.73 -29.90
N ALA A 117 2.54 -13.48 -29.65
CA ALA A 117 3.06 -12.56 -30.67
C ALA A 117 4.47 -12.03 -30.36
N GLY A 118 5.03 -12.34 -29.18
CA GLY A 118 6.37 -11.94 -28.79
C GLY A 118 7.45 -12.64 -29.60
N ARG A 119 8.55 -11.92 -29.84
CA ARG A 119 9.73 -12.41 -30.54
C ARG A 119 10.83 -12.73 -29.52
N PRO A 120 11.18 -14.02 -29.34
CA PRO A 120 12.21 -14.40 -28.42
C PRO A 120 13.61 -14.07 -28.92
N HIS A 121 14.47 -13.63 -28.03
CA HIS A 121 15.87 -13.34 -28.26
C HIS A 121 16.73 -14.09 -27.25
N CYS A 122 18.00 -14.28 -27.56
CA CYS A 122 18.96 -14.87 -26.64
C CYS A 122 19.29 -13.85 -25.53
N PRO A 123 19.14 -14.18 -24.24
CA PRO A 123 19.47 -13.27 -23.15
C PRO A 123 20.95 -12.92 -23.07
N SER A 124 21.84 -13.77 -23.63
CA SER A 124 23.29 -13.55 -23.60
C SER A 124 23.81 -12.72 -24.78
N CYS A 125 23.35 -12.98 -26.03
CA CYS A 125 23.88 -12.30 -27.19
C CYS A 125 22.85 -11.38 -27.91
N GLY A 126 21.59 -11.38 -27.47
CA GLY A 126 20.52 -10.54 -28.04
C GLY A 126 20.02 -10.96 -29.46
N LYS A 127 20.59 -12.01 -30.08
CA LYS A 127 20.13 -12.49 -31.40
C LYS A 127 18.76 -13.14 -31.32
N ALA A 128 17.97 -13.02 -32.39
CA ALA A 128 16.68 -13.67 -32.49
C ALA A 128 16.81 -15.20 -32.36
N ILE A 129 15.97 -15.82 -31.58
CA ILE A 129 15.97 -17.27 -31.36
C ILE A 129 15.08 -17.93 -32.41
N ALA A 130 15.62 -18.97 -33.07
CA ALA A 130 14.90 -19.80 -34.06
C ALA A 130 14.71 -21.22 -33.50
N LYS A 131 13.70 -21.93 -34.01
CA LYS A 131 13.57 -23.37 -33.76
C LYS A 131 14.78 -24.11 -34.28
N GLN A 132 15.36 -25.01 -33.48
CA GLN A 132 16.40 -25.95 -33.94
C GLN A 132 15.72 -27.13 -34.63
N THR A 133 16.15 -27.43 -35.84
CA THR A 133 15.75 -28.67 -36.50
C THR A 133 16.64 -29.82 -35.97
N PRO A 134 16.14 -31.08 -36.01
CA PRO A 134 16.95 -32.24 -35.62
C PRO A 134 18.31 -32.23 -36.33
N GLN A 135 18.33 -31.88 -37.60
CA GLN A 135 19.56 -31.74 -38.39
C GLN A 135 20.54 -30.71 -37.83
N ASN A 136 20.02 -29.53 -37.40
CA ASN A 136 20.87 -28.48 -36.82
C ASN A 136 21.47 -28.94 -35.48
N ILE A 137 20.70 -29.69 -34.67
CA ILE A 137 21.18 -30.26 -33.40
C ILE A 137 22.30 -31.27 -33.70
N VAL A 138 22.10 -32.17 -34.67
CA VAL A 138 23.11 -33.19 -35.07
C VAL A 138 24.39 -32.50 -35.56
N ASP A 139 24.28 -31.49 -36.44
CA ASP A 139 25.42 -30.78 -36.96
C ASP A 139 26.21 -30.03 -35.86
N GLN A 140 25.53 -29.46 -34.85
CA GLN A 140 26.20 -28.89 -33.67
C GLN A 140 26.93 -29.94 -32.84
N ILE A 141 26.34 -31.14 -32.65
CA ILE A 141 26.96 -32.23 -31.89
C ILE A 141 28.20 -32.75 -32.61
N LEU A 142 28.13 -32.89 -33.94
CA LEU A 142 29.28 -33.35 -34.74
C LEU A 142 30.41 -32.31 -34.83
N ALA A 143 30.14 -31.03 -34.53
CA ALA A 143 31.16 -30.00 -34.42
C ALA A 143 31.91 -29.97 -33.09
N LEU A 144 31.50 -30.83 -32.09
CA LEU A 144 32.20 -30.99 -30.85
C LEU A 144 33.51 -31.81 -31.02
N GLU A 145 34.32 -31.87 -29.98
CA GLU A 145 35.61 -32.55 -29.97
C GLU A 145 35.43 -34.03 -30.36
N GLU A 146 36.20 -34.49 -31.35
CA GLU A 146 36.16 -35.88 -31.84
C GLU A 146 36.50 -36.86 -30.71
N GLY A 147 35.66 -37.87 -30.50
CA GLY A 147 35.82 -38.87 -29.45
C GLY A 147 35.12 -38.56 -28.13
N ALA A 148 34.53 -37.35 -27.93
CA ALA A 148 33.76 -37.02 -26.76
C ALA A 148 32.58 -37.99 -26.57
N ARG A 149 32.48 -38.62 -25.38
CA ARG A 149 31.43 -39.63 -25.07
C ARG A 149 30.26 -38.96 -24.33
N PHE A 150 29.05 -39.23 -24.78
CA PHE A 150 27.84 -38.70 -24.18
C PHE A 150 26.66 -39.69 -24.21
N GLN A 151 25.68 -39.41 -23.34
CA GLN A 151 24.40 -40.07 -23.36
C GLN A 151 23.35 -39.13 -23.94
N VAL A 152 22.47 -39.64 -24.80
CA VAL A 152 21.31 -38.94 -25.30
C VAL A 152 20.14 -39.23 -24.37
N LEU A 153 19.66 -38.20 -23.68
CA LEU A 153 18.60 -38.30 -22.69
C LEU A 153 17.33 -37.60 -23.17
N ALA A 154 16.18 -38.24 -22.99
CA ALA A 154 14.87 -37.68 -23.24
C ALA A 154 14.22 -37.31 -21.89
N PRO A 155 14.05 -36.03 -21.54
CA PRO A 155 13.44 -35.60 -20.26
C PRO A 155 11.90 -35.70 -20.32
N VAL A 156 11.37 -36.84 -19.88
CA VAL A 156 9.94 -37.16 -19.96
C VAL A 156 9.14 -36.70 -18.75
N VAL A 157 9.76 -36.58 -17.57
CA VAL A 157 9.14 -36.00 -16.35
C VAL A 157 10.08 -34.97 -15.77
N ARG A 158 9.53 -33.78 -15.48
CA ARG A 158 10.29 -32.67 -14.91
C ARG A 158 9.62 -32.14 -13.63
N ALA A 159 10.29 -32.34 -12.49
CA ALA A 159 9.86 -31.86 -11.18
C ALA A 159 8.38 -32.11 -10.87
N ARG A 160 7.83 -33.30 -11.23
CA ARG A 160 6.44 -33.68 -10.97
C ARG A 160 6.35 -34.70 -9.85
N LYS A 161 5.31 -34.59 -9.04
CA LYS A 161 4.99 -35.56 -7.99
C LYS A 161 4.35 -36.82 -8.59
N GLY A 162 4.73 -37.98 -8.09
CA GLY A 162 4.16 -39.27 -8.55
C GLY A 162 5.10 -40.42 -8.38
N GLU A 163 4.58 -41.68 -8.47
CA GLU A 163 5.36 -42.91 -8.43
C GLU A 163 5.83 -43.37 -9.82
N PHE A 164 5.19 -42.95 -10.90
CA PHE A 164 5.50 -43.16 -12.32
C PHE A 164 5.71 -44.62 -12.77
N LEU A 165 5.16 -45.61 -12.05
CA LEU A 165 5.34 -47.04 -12.32
C LEU A 165 4.87 -47.46 -13.73
N ASP A 166 3.74 -46.93 -14.19
CA ASP A 166 3.21 -47.22 -15.51
C ASP A 166 4.08 -46.67 -16.63
N LEU A 167 4.67 -45.48 -16.41
CA LEU A 167 5.59 -44.85 -17.33
C LEU A 167 6.87 -45.71 -17.53
N PHE A 168 7.43 -46.26 -16.46
CA PHE A 168 8.59 -47.15 -16.56
C PHE A 168 8.26 -48.47 -17.29
N ARG A 169 7.08 -49.02 -17.09
CA ARG A 169 6.61 -50.19 -17.83
C ARG A 169 6.46 -49.93 -19.32
N GLU A 170 5.90 -48.75 -19.66
CA GLU A 170 5.76 -48.30 -21.04
C GLU A 170 7.13 -48.24 -21.73
N PHE A 171 8.12 -47.60 -21.11
CA PHE A 171 9.48 -47.48 -21.68
C PHE A 171 10.16 -48.82 -21.84
N THR A 172 9.93 -49.74 -20.89
CA THR A 172 10.46 -51.12 -21.02
C THR A 172 9.84 -51.82 -22.23
N THR A 173 8.53 -51.64 -22.46
CA THR A 173 7.82 -52.21 -23.61
C THR A 173 8.26 -51.62 -24.94
N GLN A 174 8.64 -50.35 -24.93
CA GLN A 174 9.21 -49.63 -26.10
C GLN A 174 10.67 -50.02 -26.39
N GLY A 175 11.29 -50.84 -25.53
CA GLY A 175 12.64 -51.37 -25.76
C GLY A 175 13.78 -50.55 -25.12
N PHE A 176 13.48 -49.54 -24.31
CA PHE A 176 14.51 -48.81 -23.56
C PHE A 176 15.01 -49.67 -22.38
N SER A 177 16.31 -49.51 -22.04
CA SER A 177 16.92 -50.30 -20.99
C SER A 177 17.23 -49.56 -19.71
N ARG A 178 17.34 -48.22 -19.76
CA ARG A 178 17.76 -47.35 -18.65
C ARG A 178 17.02 -46.06 -18.60
N ALA A 179 16.86 -45.52 -17.39
CA ALA A 179 16.42 -44.17 -17.15
C ALA A 179 17.30 -43.50 -16.06
N ARG A 180 17.46 -42.21 -16.15
CA ARG A 180 18.03 -41.38 -15.11
C ARG A 180 16.89 -40.82 -14.27
N VAL A 181 16.89 -41.08 -12.98
CA VAL A 181 15.90 -40.59 -12.02
C VAL A 181 16.59 -39.74 -11.00
N ASP A 182 16.19 -38.48 -10.86
CA ASP A 182 16.77 -37.49 -9.95
C ASP A 182 18.31 -37.45 -10.04
N GLY A 183 18.85 -37.49 -11.25
CA GLY A 183 20.28 -37.42 -11.57
C GLY A 183 21.03 -38.73 -11.52
N VAL A 184 20.42 -39.85 -11.09
CA VAL A 184 21.04 -41.16 -11.00
C VAL A 184 20.52 -42.12 -12.07
N VAL A 185 21.44 -42.78 -12.81
CA VAL A 185 21.05 -43.70 -13.89
C VAL A 185 20.81 -45.10 -13.33
N TYR A 186 19.60 -45.61 -13.56
CA TYR A 186 19.17 -46.97 -13.17
C TYR A 186 18.83 -47.81 -14.39
N PRO A 187 18.98 -49.15 -14.37
CA PRO A 187 18.27 -50.03 -15.25
C PRO A 187 16.75 -49.92 -14.98
N LEU A 188 15.92 -49.91 -16.03
CA LEU A 188 14.46 -49.75 -15.85
C LEU A 188 13.84 -50.84 -14.94
N ALA A 189 14.49 -52.04 -14.89
CA ALA A 189 14.04 -53.15 -14.03
C ALA A 189 14.42 -52.92 -12.53
N GLU A 190 15.32 -52.02 -12.22
CA GLU A 190 15.90 -51.82 -10.87
C GLU A 190 15.63 -50.41 -10.30
N ILE A 191 14.69 -49.67 -10.89
CA ILE A 191 14.37 -48.33 -10.39
C ILE A 191 13.73 -48.45 -9.00
N PRO A 192 14.24 -47.68 -8.00
CA PRO A 192 13.69 -47.69 -6.66
C PRO A 192 12.25 -47.11 -6.67
N LYS A 193 11.43 -47.54 -5.71
CA LYS A 193 10.06 -47.06 -5.58
C LYS A 193 10.10 -45.55 -5.21
N LEU A 194 9.56 -44.70 -6.09
CA LEU A 194 9.56 -43.26 -5.92
C LEU A 194 8.47 -42.86 -4.93
N LYS A 195 8.74 -41.76 -4.18
CA LYS A 195 7.79 -41.24 -3.18
C LYS A 195 6.72 -40.39 -3.85
N LYS A 196 5.47 -40.75 -3.69
CA LYS A 196 4.31 -40.10 -4.32
C LYS A 196 4.22 -38.57 -4.05
N GLN A 197 4.71 -38.07 -2.92
CA GLN A 197 4.61 -36.67 -2.50
C GLN A 197 5.86 -35.83 -2.83
N GLU A 198 6.95 -36.45 -3.24
CA GLU A 198 8.17 -35.77 -3.67
C GLU A 198 8.12 -35.48 -5.17
N LYS A 199 8.86 -34.45 -5.59
CA LYS A 199 9.00 -34.10 -7.00
C LYS A 199 10.15 -34.90 -7.59
N HIS A 200 9.91 -35.54 -8.71
CA HIS A 200 10.89 -36.35 -9.42
C HIS A 200 11.12 -35.82 -10.83
N SER A 201 12.35 -35.97 -11.30
CA SER A 201 12.74 -35.73 -12.70
C SER A 201 13.20 -37.04 -13.28
N ILE A 202 12.66 -37.43 -14.46
CA ILE A 202 12.92 -38.69 -15.12
C ILE A 202 13.33 -38.44 -16.56
N GLU A 203 14.53 -38.89 -16.93
CA GLU A 203 15.03 -38.87 -18.29
C GLU A 203 15.31 -40.29 -18.80
N VAL A 204 14.79 -40.62 -19.99
CA VAL A 204 15.07 -41.91 -20.62
C VAL A 204 16.41 -41.82 -21.34
N VAL A 205 17.27 -42.81 -21.13
CA VAL A 205 18.55 -42.95 -21.84
C VAL A 205 18.23 -43.60 -23.20
N VAL A 206 18.21 -42.73 -24.26
CA VAL A 206 17.89 -43.21 -25.63
C VAL A 206 19.07 -43.93 -26.24
N ASP A 207 20.26 -43.33 -26.14
CA ASP A 207 21.51 -43.92 -26.71
C ASP A 207 22.76 -43.46 -25.97
N ARG A 208 23.87 -44.12 -26.19
CA ARG A 208 25.21 -43.80 -25.71
C ARG A 208 26.15 -43.76 -26.89
N LEU A 209 26.69 -42.61 -27.20
CA LEU A 209 27.44 -42.37 -28.43
C LEU A 209 28.76 -41.64 -28.12
N ALA A 210 29.63 -41.63 -29.10
CA ALA A 210 30.81 -40.79 -29.15
C ALA A 210 30.76 -39.95 -30.45
N VAL A 211 31.31 -38.76 -30.39
CA VAL A 211 31.41 -37.87 -31.54
C VAL A 211 32.32 -38.52 -32.57
N LYS A 212 31.75 -38.99 -33.68
CA LYS A 212 32.46 -39.57 -34.85
C LYS A 212 31.72 -39.24 -36.12
N ALA A 213 32.42 -38.98 -37.21
CA ALA A 213 31.81 -38.63 -38.50
C ALA A 213 30.93 -39.74 -39.06
N ASP A 214 31.22 -41.00 -38.81
CA ASP A 214 30.46 -42.21 -39.24
C ASP A 214 29.17 -42.43 -38.40
N ALA A 215 29.05 -41.80 -37.24
CA ALA A 215 27.91 -41.94 -36.34
C ALA A 215 26.69 -41.08 -36.74
N LYS A 216 26.76 -40.25 -37.80
CA LYS A 216 25.73 -39.24 -38.16
C LYS A 216 24.35 -39.86 -38.27
N THR A 217 24.13 -40.95 -38.98
CA THR A 217 22.81 -41.55 -39.15
C THR A 217 22.24 -42.03 -37.81
N ARG A 218 23.02 -42.78 -37.01
CA ARG A 218 22.59 -43.27 -35.71
C ARG A 218 22.32 -42.11 -34.69
N LEU A 219 23.16 -41.06 -34.76
CA LEU A 219 22.93 -39.87 -33.93
C LEU A 219 21.61 -39.17 -34.33
N THR A 220 21.31 -39.05 -35.65
CA THR A 220 20.05 -38.47 -36.11
C THR A 220 18.86 -39.26 -35.60
N ASP A 221 18.86 -40.60 -35.72
CA ASP A 221 17.79 -41.47 -35.25
C ASP A 221 17.59 -41.32 -33.70
N SER A 222 18.72 -41.26 -32.98
CA SER A 222 18.67 -41.13 -31.51
C SER A 222 18.13 -39.77 -31.08
N ILE A 223 18.54 -38.65 -31.76
CA ILE A 223 18.04 -37.31 -31.49
C ILE A 223 16.57 -37.19 -31.85
N GLU A 224 16.11 -37.69 -33.00
CA GLU A 224 14.70 -37.67 -33.41
C GLU A 224 13.85 -38.45 -32.41
N THR A 225 14.34 -39.62 -31.95
CA THR A 225 13.67 -40.44 -30.93
C THR A 225 13.57 -39.71 -29.60
N ALA A 226 14.66 -39.08 -29.15
CA ALA A 226 14.65 -38.31 -27.90
C ALA A 226 13.71 -37.10 -27.97
N LEU A 227 13.73 -36.35 -29.07
CA LEU A 227 12.85 -35.19 -29.29
C LEU A 227 11.38 -35.59 -29.31
N LYS A 228 11.05 -36.71 -29.97
CA LYS A 228 9.68 -37.27 -30.01
C LYS A 228 9.18 -37.70 -28.62
N LEU A 229 10.04 -38.35 -27.81
CA LEU A 229 9.68 -38.82 -26.46
C LEU A 229 9.48 -37.69 -25.48
N ALA A 230 10.30 -36.65 -25.58
CA ALA A 230 10.31 -35.53 -24.63
C ALA A 230 9.73 -34.23 -25.22
N ASN A 231 8.81 -34.34 -26.16
CA ASN A 231 8.13 -33.16 -26.76
C ASN A 231 9.12 -32.08 -27.21
N GLY A 232 10.09 -32.44 -28.04
CA GLY A 232 11.03 -31.51 -28.67
C GLY A 232 12.22 -31.13 -27.82
N LEU A 233 12.54 -31.88 -26.77
CA LEU A 233 13.69 -31.66 -25.91
C LEU A 233 14.65 -32.86 -25.92
N VAL A 234 15.95 -32.56 -25.89
CA VAL A 234 16.99 -33.59 -25.73
C VAL A 234 18.11 -33.03 -24.85
N ILE A 235 18.64 -33.85 -23.96
CA ILE A 235 19.78 -33.53 -23.11
C ILE A 235 20.94 -34.41 -23.50
N LEU A 236 22.12 -33.85 -23.71
CA LEU A 236 23.39 -34.57 -23.81
C LEU A 236 24.10 -34.53 -22.48
N ASP A 237 24.37 -35.69 -21.89
CA ASP A 237 25.13 -35.81 -20.67
C ASP A 237 26.51 -36.38 -21.03
N PHE A 238 27.56 -35.55 -20.87
CA PHE A 238 28.94 -35.92 -21.21
C PHE A 238 29.57 -36.80 -20.11
N VAL A 239 29.88 -38.03 -20.45
CA VAL A 239 30.36 -39.05 -19.52
C VAL A 239 31.77 -38.72 -18.99
N ASP A 240 32.56 -38.06 -19.79
CA ASP A 240 33.98 -37.77 -19.50
C ASP A 240 34.20 -36.52 -18.63
N LEU A 241 33.16 -35.77 -18.35
CA LEU A 241 33.21 -34.54 -17.52
C LEU A 241 32.76 -34.81 -16.09
N ASP A 242 33.39 -34.11 -15.15
CA ASP A 242 33.03 -34.21 -13.73
C ASP A 242 31.58 -33.71 -13.48
N ALA A 243 30.91 -34.29 -12.50
CA ALA A 243 29.52 -33.98 -12.16
C ALA A 243 29.28 -32.50 -11.82
N LYS A 244 30.29 -31.72 -11.50
CA LYS A 244 30.25 -30.30 -11.18
C LYS A 244 30.69 -29.39 -12.35
N ALA A 245 31.07 -29.94 -13.50
CA ALA A 245 31.48 -29.14 -14.64
C ALA A 245 30.27 -28.42 -15.23
N ALA A 246 30.41 -27.15 -15.56
CA ALA A 246 29.33 -26.32 -16.13
C ALA A 246 28.81 -26.87 -17.49
N ASP A 247 29.70 -27.52 -18.24
CA ASP A 247 29.40 -28.10 -19.56
C ASP A 247 29.04 -29.58 -19.51
N LYS A 248 28.79 -30.14 -18.32
CA LYS A 248 28.44 -31.58 -18.12
C LYS A 248 27.20 -31.98 -18.89
N GLU A 249 26.20 -31.11 -18.93
CA GLU A 249 24.94 -31.31 -19.64
C GLU A 249 24.70 -30.18 -20.62
N ARG A 250 24.29 -30.53 -21.84
CA ARG A 250 23.81 -29.59 -22.87
C ARG A 250 22.40 -29.94 -23.25
N THR A 251 21.50 -28.98 -23.13
CA THR A 251 20.08 -29.15 -23.49
C THR A 251 19.82 -28.50 -24.85
N PHE A 252 19.18 -29.25 -25.77
CA PHE A 252 18.72 -28.75 -27.06
C PHE A 252 17.20 -28.82 -27.13
N SER A 253 16.64 -27.88 -27.90
CA SER A 253 15.18 -27.82 -28.08
C SER A 253 14.81 -27.65 -29.54
N GLU A 254 13.90 -28.43 -30.03
CA GLU A 254 13.31 -28.28 -31.35
C GLU A 254 12.49 -26.99 -31.46
N HIS A 255 12.10 -26.40 -30.34
CA HIS A 255 11.18 -25.26 -30.33
C HIS A 255 11.89 -23.90 -30.35
N MET A 256 12.96 -23.71 -29.56
CA MET A 256 13.71 -22.44 -29.49
C MET A 256 15.20 -22.67 -29.12
N ALA A 257 16.13 -22.10 -29.89
CA ALA A 257 17.56 -22.22 -29.57
C ALA A 257 18.39 -21.07 -30.14
N CYS A 258 19.46 -20.71 -29.43
CA CYS A 258 20.51 -19.80 -29.92
C CYS A 258 21.74 -20.61 -30.36
N HIS A 259 22.10 -20.51 -31.62
CA HIS A 259 23.25 -21.24 -32.19
C HIS A 259 24.62 -20.76 -31.66
N ASP A 260 24.72 -19.46 -31.31
CA ASP A 260 26.01 -18.92 -30.89
C ASP A 260 26.32 -19.12 -29.41
N CYS A 261 25.29 -19.30 -28.58
CA CYS A 261 25.41 -19.42 -27.11
C CYS A 261 25.07 -20.83 -26.61
N ASP A 262 24.73 -21.76 -27.48
CA ASP A 262 24.29 -23.14 -27.15
C ASP A 262 23.16 -23.20 -26.12
N LEU A 263 22.29 -22.18 -26.10
CA LEU A 263 21.17 -22.07 -25.19
C LEU A 263 19.86 -22.52 -25.84
N SER A 264 19.17 -23.44 -25.20
CA SER A 264 17.85 -23.91 -25.62
C SER A 264 16.80 -23.53 -24.60
N PHE A 265 15.62 -23.08 -25.06
CA PHE A 265 14.53 -22.56 -24.24
C PHE A 265 13.26 -23.36 -24.47
N GLU A 266 12.44 -23.47 -23.43
CA GLU A 266 11.09 -24.02 -23.55
C GLU A 266 10.18 -23.05 -24.33
N GLU A 267 9.10 -23.59 -24.91
CA GLU A 267 8.08 -22.75 -25.55
C GLU A 267 7.47 -21.80 -24.50
N MET A 268 7.43 -20.52 -24.86
CA MET A 268 6.93 -19.49 -23.97
C MET A 268 5.41 -19.51 -23.87
N GLU A 269 4.90 -20.00 -22.75
CA GLU A 269 3.48 -19.99 -22.43
C GLU A 269 3.10 -18.73 -21.61
N PRO A 270 1.81 -18.35 -21.51
CA PRO A 270 1.39 -17.21 -20.69
C PRO A 270 1.82 -17.33 -19.22
N ARG A 271 1.96 -18.57 -18.68
CA ARG A 271 2.47 -18.80 -17.33
C ARG A 271 3.95 -18.45 -17.16
N SER A 272 4.75 -18.53 -18.24
CA SER A 272 6.16 -18.13 -18.24
C SER A 272 6.35 -16.62 -18.05
N PHE A 273 5.36 -15.80 -18.40
CA PHE A 273 5.36 -14.37 -18.19
C PHE A 273 4.73 -13.94 -16.84
N SER A 274 4.40 -14.88 -15.96
CA SER A 274 3.84 -14.59 -14.65
C SER A 274 4.91 -14.56 -13.58
N PHE A 275 5.10 -13.42 -12.93
CA PHE A 275 5.98 -13.30 -11.77
C PHE A 275 5.39 -13.96 -10.49
N ASN A 276 4.13 -14.37 -10.50
CA ASN A 276 3.49 -15.16 -9.45
C ASN A 276 3.64 -16.68 -9.67
N SER A 277 4.24 -17.09 -10.79
CA SER A 277 4.47 -18.49 -11.15
C SER A 277 5.97 -18.81 -11.09
N PRO A 278 6.38 -19.95 -10.54
CA PRO A 278 7.78 -20.36 -10.50
C PRO A 278 8.40 -20.56 -11.90
N PHE A 279 7.57 -20.68 -12.95
CA PHE A 279 8.03 -20.77 -14.33
C PHE A 279 8.60 -19.45 -14.87
N GLY A 280 8.03 -18.32 -14.43
CA GLY A 280 8.43 -16.99 -14.90
C GLY A 280 9.11 -16.11 -13.86
N ALA A 281 8.88 -16.37 -12.58
CA ALA A 281 9.43 -15.54 -11.50
C ALA A 281 10.95 -15.59 -11.43
N CYS A 282 11.58 -14.45 -11.21
CA CYS A 282 13.00 -14.37 -10.88
C CYS A 282 13.29 -15.26 -9.66
N PRO A 283 14.25 -16.17 -9.73
CA PRO A 283 14.54 -17.12 -8.64
C PRO A 283 15.07 -16.43 -7.37
N GLU A 284 15.78 -15.30 -7.53
CA GLU A 284 16.38 -14.56 -6.43
C GLU A 284 15.34 -13.81 -5.56
N CYS A 285 14.40 -13.09 -6.16
CA CYS A 285 13.37 -12.32 -5.44
C CYS A 285 12.00 -13.02 -5.44
N THR A 286 11.90 -14.22 -5.99
CA THR A 286 10.65 -15.00 -6.10
C THR A 286 9.48 -14.21 -6.70
N GLY A 287 9.79 -13.28 -7.64
CA GLY A 287 8.79 -12.45 -8.32
C GLY A 287 8.36 -11.18 -7.59
N ILE A 288 8.99 -10.81 -6.48
CA ILE A 288 8.69 -9.58 -5.74
C ILE A 288 9.31 -8.35 -6.44
N GLY A 289 10.47 -8.51 -7.08
CA GLY A 289 11.21 -7.45 -7.77
C GLY A 289 12.14 -6.66 -6.86
N THR A 290 11.92 -6.69 -5.55
CA THR A 290 12.76 -6.04 -4.54
C THR A 290 13.24 -7.04 -3.50
N LYS A 291 14.32 -6.70 -2.83
CA LYS A 291 14.81 -7.38 -1.63
C LYS A 291 14.86 -6.37 -0.49
N LEU A 292 14.63 -6.86 0.71
CA LEU A 292 14.79 -6.06 1.91
C LEU A 292 16.25 -6.24 2.38
N GLU A 293 17.06 -5.22 2.24
CA GLU A 293 18.47 -5.23 2.58
C GLU A 293 18.76 -4.24 3.70
N VAL A 294 19.68 -4.61 4.58
CA VAL A 294 20.11 -3.74 5.68
C VAL A 294 20.90 -2.55 5.13
N ASP A 295 20.53 -1.34 5.55
CA ASP A 295 21.09 -0.10 5.06
C ASP A 295 22.08 0.48 6.06
N GLU A 296 23.33 0.72 5.62
CA GLU A 296 24.39 1.28 6.46
C GLU A 296 24.04 2.66 7.01
N GLU A 297 23.36 3.52 6.22
CA GLU A 297 22.92 4.86 6.65
C GLU A 297 21.87 4.81 7.78
N LEU A 298 21.08 3.74 7.83
CA LEU A 298 20.11 3.52 8.91
C LEU A 298 20.75 2.91 10.15
N ILE A 299 21.85 2.12 9.97
CA ILE A 299 22.65 1.60 11.08
C ILE A 299 23.45 2.72 11.73
N ILE A 300 24.05 3.59 10.92
CA ILE A 300 24.92 4.69 11.34
C ILE A 300 24.29 6.03 10.88
N PRO A 301 23.26 6.49 11.56
CA PRO A 301 22.54 7.70 11.14
C PRO A 301 23.34 9.00 11.36
N ASP A 302 24.35 8.97 12.22
CA ASP A 302 25.28 10.09 12.47
C ASP A 302 26.71 9.56 12.60
N ASP A 303 27.52 9.79 11.58
CA ASP A 303 28.92 9.40 11.53
C ASP A 303 29.86 10.31 12.32
N SER A 304 29.33 11.43 12.84
CA SER A 304 30.09 12.42 13.60
C SER A 304 30.20 12.09 15.08
N ILE A 305 29.40 11.15 15.60
CA ILE A 305 29.44 10.67 16.98
C ILE A 305 30.23 9.39 17.10
N SER A 306 30.68 9.08 18.34
CA SER A 306 31.42 7.87 18.66
C SER A 306 30.51 6.67 18.91
N ILE A 307 31.07 5.46 18.96
CA ILE A 307 30.35 4.24 19.30
C ILE A 307 29.73 4.32 20.69
N TYR A 308 30.47 4.87 21.68
CA TYR A 308 29.93 5.08 23.03
C TYR A 308 28.80 6.10 23.10
N GLU A 309 28.78 7.07 22.20
CA GLU A 309 27.69 8.03 22.07
C GLU A 309 26.50 7.47 21.30
N GLY A 310 26.61 6.21 20.81
CA GLY A 310 25.51 5.50 20.15
C GLY A 310 25.52 5.55 18.62
N ALA A 311 26.67 5.70 17.97
CA ALA A 311 26.78 5.69 16.51
C ALA A 311 26.11 4.48 15.85
N ILE A 312 26.22 3.28 16.49
CA ILE A 312 25.58 2.04 16.01
C ILE A 312 24.15 1.96 16.56
N ALA A 313 23.21 2.49 15.82
CA ALA A 313 21.83 2.65 16.24
C ALA A 313 21.12 1.37 16.69
N PRO A 314 21.26 0.19 16.03
CA PRO A 314 20.62 -1.06 16.48
C PRO A 314 21.07 -1.55 17.86
N TRP A 315 22.27 -1.19 18.28
CA TRP A 315 22.90 -1.60 19.52
C TRP A 315 22.92 -0.49 20.58
N SER A 316 22.54 0.74 20.23
CA SER A 316 22.46 1.87 21.14
C SER A 316 21.12 1.90 21.86
N GLY A 317 21.05 1.41 23.08
CA GLY A 317 19.87 1.48 23.95
C GLY A 317 19.23 0.11 24.26
N GLY A 318 18.56 0.06 25.42
CA GLY A 318 17.92 -1.15 25.95
C GLY A 318 18.85 -2.03 26.80
N GLN A 319 18.29 -3.13 27.30
CA GLN A 319 19.01 -4.05 28.21
C GLN A 319 20.21 -4.76 27.59
N SER A 320 20.39 -4.73 26.30
CA SER A 320 21.45 -5.44 25.56
C SER A 320 22.63 -4.53 25.17
N SER A 321 22.57 -3.21 25.39
CA SER A 321 23.63 -2.27 25.00
C SER A 321 24.97 -2.63 25.65
N ASP A 322 24.99 -2.93 26.95
CA ASP A 322 26.17 -3.34 27.69
C ASP A 322 26.87 -4.61 27.13
N TYR A 323 26.08 -5.51 26.55
CA TYR A 323 26.64 -6.72 25.92
C TYR A 323 27.36 -6.35 24.63
N PHE A 324 26.74 -5.54 23.77
CA PHE A 324 27.35 -5.13 22.52
C PHE A 324 28.54 -4.20 22.69
N GLU A 325 28.53 -3.31 23.71
CA GLU A 325 29.70 -2.51 24.07
C GLU A 325 30.90 -3.36 24.40
N ARG A 326 30.73 -4.37 25.28
CA ARG A 326 31.81 -5.29 25.64
C ARG A 326 32.30 -6.13 24.47
N LEU A 327 31.39 -6.50 23.58
CA LEU A 327 31.72 -7.24 22.36
C LEU A 327 32.59 -6.38 21.43
N LEU A 328 32.25 -5.10 21.27
CA LEU A 328 33.03 -4.12 20.49
C LEU A 328 34.35 -3.76 21.16
N GLU A 329 34.40 -3.66 22.53
CA GLU A 329 35.67 -3.55 23.29
C GLU A 329 36.59 -4.73 23.09
N ALA A 330 36.04 -5.94 22.99
CA ALA A 330 36.84 -7.13 22.70
C ALA A 330 37.40 -7.09 21.28
N LEU A 331 36.56 -6.75 20.29
CA LEU A 331 36.96 -6.60 18.90
C LEU A 331 38.00 -5.48 18.71
N SER A 332 37.88 -4.37 19.45
CA SER A 332 38.81 -3.23 19.34
C SER A 332 40.24 -3.57 19.76
N LYS A 333 40.44 -4.61 20.60
CA LYS A 333 41.75 -5.10 20.98
C LYS A 333 42.40 -5.93 19.89
N ASP A 334 41.63 -6.63 19.09
CA ASP A 334 42.12 -7.47 18.00
C ASP A 334 42.42 -6.67 16.73
N ILE A 335 41.56 -5.67 16.39
CA ILE A 335 41.69 -4.89 15.15
C ILE A 335 42.30 -3.50 15.38
N THR A 336 42.54 -3.09 16.62
CA THR A 336 43.13 -1.80 17.03
C THR A 336 42.33 -0.59 16.52
N PHE A 337 41.21 -0.28 17.15
CA PHE A 337 40.44 0.95 16.98
C PHE A 337 39.91 1.48 18.33
N SER A 338 39.50 2.73 18.40
CA SER A 338 38.91 3.33 19.61
C SER A 338 37.43 3.49 19.45
N LEU A 339 36.67 3.21 20.53
CA LEU A 339 35.22 3.40 20.57
C LEU A 339 34.81 4.85 20.88
N ASP A 340 35.80 5.68 21.34
CA ASP A 340 35.59 7.10 21.70
C ASP A 340 35.69 8.07 20.52
N VAL A 341 36.16 7.61 19.36
CA VAL A 341 36.32 8.47 18.19
C VAL A 341 35.08 8.45 17.31
N PRO A 342 34.75 9.55 16.64
CA PRO A 342 33.68 9.58 15.66
C PRO A 342 33.76 8.43 14.64
N TRP A 343 32.60 7.83 14.27
CA TRP A 343 32.53 6.70 13.34
C TRP A 343 33.31 6.93 12.04
N LYS A 344 33.22 8.13 11.44
CA LYS A 344 33.98 8.49 10.23
C LYS A 344 35.49 8.45 10.37
N LYS A 345 36.03 8.51 11.59
CA LYS A 345 37.46 8.43 11.89
C LYS A 345 37.94 7.01 12.15
N ILE A 346 37.05 6.04 12.31
CA ILE A 346 37.39 4.61 12.45
C ILE A 346 37.90 4.12 11.10
N SER A 347 38.95 3.27 11.13
CA SER A 347 39.56 2.71 9.92
C SER A 347 38.55 1.90 9.10
N ALA A 348 38.67 1.92 7.77
CA ALA A 348 37.80 1.14 6.87
C ALA A 348 37.76 -0.35 7.22
N LYS A 349 38.90 -0.95 7.59
CA LYS A 349 39.00 -2.36 8.02
C LYS A 349 38.19 -2.64 9.29
N ALA A 350 38.21 -1.72 10.26
CA ALA A 350 37.44 -1.86 11.49
C ALA A 350 35.93 -1.65 11.26
N ARG A 351 35.56 -0.67 10.42
CA ARG A 351 34.15 -0.48 10.02
C ARG A 351 33.61 -1.71 9.30
N GLU A 352 34.38 -2.26 8.36
CA GLU A 352 33.99 -3.47 7.64
C GLU A 352 33.74 -4.65 8.59
N ALA A 353 34.67 -4.87 9.54
CA ALA A 353 34.51 -5.94 10.54
C ALA A 353 33.31 -5.71 11.47
N ILE A 354 33.07 -4.47 11.87
CA ILE A 354 31.90 -4.14 12.71
C ILE A 354 30.59 -4.39 11.94
N LEU A 355 30.52 -4.00 10.69
CA LEU A 355 29.30 -4.12 9.88
C LEU A 355 29.05 -5.55 9.40
N ASN A 356 30.06 -6.21 8.82
CA ASN A 356 29.89 -7.48 8.11
C ASN A 356 30.36 -8.70 8.90
N GLY A 357 31.04 -8.49 10.03
CA GLY A 357 31.54 -9.56 10.89
C GLY A 357 33.07 -9.75 10.85
N TYR A 358 33.56 -10.54 11.76
CA TYR A 358 34.97 -10.83 11.90
C TYR A 358 35.23 -12.35 11.90
N GLU A 359 36.14 -12.80 11.04
CA GLU A 359 36.39 -14.25 10.80
C GLU A 359 36.98 -14.99 12.01
N TYR A 360 37.64 -14.26 12.93
CA TYR A 360 38.32 -14.88 14.07
C TYR A 360 37.49 -14.74 15.33
N GLU A 361 37.65 -15.71 16.25
CA GLU A 361 37.01 -15.65 17.55
C GLU A 361 37.67 -14.59 18.45
N ILE A 362 36.84 -13.78 19.10
CA ILE A 362 37.27 -12.73 20.03
C ILE A 362 37.15 -13.19 21.49
N LYS A 363 38.07 -12.73 22.33
CA LYS A 363 38.11 -13.06 23.77
C LYS A 363 37.41 -12.00 24.58
N MET A 364 36.24 -12.33 25.12
CA MET A 364 35.40 -11.45 25.92
C MET A 364 35.51 -11.75 27.40
N LYS A 365 35.56 -10.69 28.25
CA LYS A 365 35.53 -10.81 29.73
C LYS A 365 34.16 -10.49 30.23
N TYR A 366 33.50 -11.43 30.90
CA TYR A 366 32.23 -11.24 31.56
C TYR A 366 32.38 -11.19 33.08
N LYS A 367 31.99 -10.09 33.72
CA LYS A 367 31.98 -9.92 35.17
C LYS A 367 30.59 -10.28 35.70
N GLY A 368 30.41 -11.52 36.13
CA GLY A 368 29.15 -11.98 36.72
C GLY A 368 29.18 -11.89 38.25
N ARG A 369 28.04 -12.21 38.91
CA ARG A 369 27.88 -12.22 40.38
C ARG A 369 28.93 -13.07 41.13
N TYR A 370 29.54 -14.06 40.46
CA TYR A 370 30.50 -15.04 41.02
C TYR A 370 31.92 -14.91 40.46
N GLY A 371 32.28 -13.73 39.92
CA GLY A 371 33.65 -13.48 39.43
C GLY A 371 33.71 -13.19 37.94
N THR A 372 34.94 -12.92 37.43
CA THR A 372 35.19 -12.65 36.00
C THR A 372 35.41 -13.97 35.27
N LYS A 373 34.59 -14.26 34.24
CA LYS A 373 34.79 -15.41 33.34
C LYS A 373 35.25 -14.88 31.98
N ASN A 374 36.27 -15.54 31.42
CA ASN A 374 36.67 -15.31 30.03
C ASN A 374 35.97 -16.36 29.16
N TYR A 375 35.34 -15.94 28.05
CA TYR A 375 34.87 -16.85 27.05
C TYR A 375 35.21 -16.33 25.66
N THR A 376 35.31 -17.24 24.72
CA THR A 376 35.61 -16.94 23.31
C THR A 376 34.31 -16.99 22.52
N THR A 377 34.09 -16.01 21.69
CA THR A 377 32.88 -15.93 20.84
C THR A 377 33.19 -15.38 19.47
N GLY A 378 32.43 -15.77 18.46
CA GLY A 378 32.49 -15.14 17.15
C GLY A 378 31.83 -13.76 17.16
N PHE A 379 32.24 -12.92 16.24
CA PHE A 379 31.61 -11.59 16.00
C PHE A 379 30.89 -11.58 14.64
N GLU A 380 29.58 -11.70 14.67
CA GLU A 380 28.78 -11.85 13.44
C GLU A 380 28.64 -10.56 12.64
N GLY A 381 28.86 -9.36 13.24
CA GLY A 381 28.61 -8.07 12.60
C GLY A 381 27.16 -7.58 12.73
N VAL A 382 26.97 -6.26 12.52
CA VAL A 382 25.66 -5.61 12.69
C VAL A 382 24.68 -6.04 11.60
N ILE A 383 25.15 -6.11 10.34
CA ILE A 383 24.32 -6.44 9.18
C ILE A 383 23.79 -7.88 9.26
N PRO A 384 24.66 -8.91 9.44
CA PRO A 384 24.18 -10.27 9.62
C PRO A 384 23.30 -10.46 10.87
N PHE A 385 23.62 -9.74 11.98
CA PHE A 385 22.79 -9.76 13.18
C PHE A 385 21.36 -9.30 12.90
N ILE A 386 21.17 -8.18 12.18
CA ILE A 386 19.84 -7.66 11.83
C ILE A 386 19.11 -8.66 10.92
N HIS A 387 19.76 -9.18 9.88
CA HIS A 387 19.17 -10.17 8.99
C HIS A 387 18.71 -11.42 9.73
N ARG A 388 19.56 -11.98 10.59
CA ARG A 388 19.21 -13.16 11.39
C ARG A 388 18.07 -12.88 12.35
N ARG A 389 18.10 -11.76 13.07
CA ARG A 389 17.05 -11.40 14.01
C ARG A 389 15.72 -11.12 13.34
N HIS A 390 15.74 -10.50 12.16
CA HIS A 390 14.54 -10.28 11.35
C HIS A 390 13.92 -11.60 10.87
N SER A 391 14.74 -12.55 10.43
CA SER A 391 14.27 -13.84 9.90
C SER A 391 13.80 -14.83 10.98
N GLU A 392 14.43 -14.82 12.17
CA GLU A 392 14.17 -15.77 13.26
C GLU A 392 13.06 -15.33 14.23
N THR A 393 12.59 -14.07 14.15
CA THR A 393 11.62 -13.56 15.12
C THR A 393 10.18 -13.91 14.73
N ASP A 394 9.41 -14.45 15.70
CA ASP A 394 7.96 -14.68 15.58
C ASP A 394 7.14 -13.45 16.01
N SER A 395 7.76 -12.43 16.60
CA SER A 395 7.10 -11.24 17.09
C SER A 395 7.06 -10.14 16.03
N ASP A 396 5.87 -9.71 15.61
CA ASP A 396 5.69 -8.60 14.66
C ASP A 396 6.35 -7.31 15.14
N TYR A 397 6.28 -7.01 16.45
CA TYR A 397 6.96 -5.85 17.03
C TYR A 397 8.47 -5.91 16.84
N SER A 398 9.08 -7.10 17.05
CA SER A 398 10.52 -7.28 16.85
C SER A 398 10.88 -7.22 15.37
N ARG A 399 10.05 -7.76 14.49
CA ARG A 399 10.23 -7.71 13.05
C ARG A 399 10.21 -6.25 12.56
N ASP A 400 9.17 -5.47 12.91
CA ASP A 400 9.07 -4.04 12.60
C ASP A 400 10.29 -3.25 13.10
N LYS A 401 10.79 -3.61 14.30
CA LYS A 401 12.00 -2.99 14.87
C LYS A 401 13.23 -3.19 14.01
N TYR A 402 13.45 -4.40 13.48
CA TYR A 402 14.62 -4.68 12.63
C TYR A 402 14.43 -4.19 11.21
N GLU A 403 13.21 -4.21 10.69
CA GLU A 403 12.86 -3.62 9.39
C GLU A 403 13.15 -2.11 9.33
N ALA A 404 13.08 -1.41 10.46
CA ALA A 404 13.47 0.00 10.54
C ALA A 404 14.94 0.29 10.16
N TYR A 405 15.79 -0.72 10.10
CA TYR A 405 17.18 -0.64 9.65
C TYR A 405 17.40 -1.20 8.25
N MET A 406 16.32 -1.51 7.54
CA MET A 406 16.36 -2.14 6.22
C MET A 406 15.69 -1.25 5.18
N ARG A 407 16.14 -1.35 3.94
CA ARG A 407 15.60 -0.64 2.79
C ARG A 407 15.20 -1.65 1.72
N GLN A 408 14.10 -1.38 1.03
CA GLN A 408 13.74 -2.14 -0.16
C GLN A 408 14.61 -1.67 -1.32
N THR A 409 15.49 -2.57 -1.80
CA THR A 409 16.34 -2.34 -2.96
C THR A 409 15.82 -3.15 -4.16
N PRO A 410 15.96 -2.67 -5.40
CA PRO A 410 15.69 -3.50 -6.56
C PRO A 410 16.53 -4.77 -6.54
N CYS A 411 15.93 -5.91 -6.85
CA CYS A 411 16.64 -7.18 -6.91
C CYS A 411 17.77 -7.13 -7.95
N ALA A 412 19.00 -7.37 -7.55
CA ALA A 412 20.18 -7.29 -8.43
C ALA A 412 20.11 -8.24 -9.64
N ALA A 413 19.48 -9.41 -9.50
CA ALA A 413 19.38 -10.39 -10.59
C ALA A 413 18.39 -10.00 -11.69
N CYS A 414 17.27 -9.32 -11.35
CA CYS A 414 16.27 -8.93 -12.33
C CYS A 414 16.10 -7.41 -12.47
N ASN A 415 16.90 -6.61 -11.74
CA ASN A 415 16.81 -5.14 -11.72
C ASN A 415 15.37 -4.61 -11.52
N GLY A 416 14.59 -5.27 -10.66
CA GLY A 416 13.20 -4.90 -10.41
C GLY A 416 12.17 -5.54 -11.35
N ALA A 417 12.58 -6.13 -12.48
CA ALA A 417 11.68 -6.67 -13.51
C ALA A 417 10.86 -7.91 -13.09
N ARG A 418 11.13 -8.52 -11.93
CA ARG A 418 10.40 -9.66 -11.32
C ARG A 418 10.47 -10.99 -12.07
N LEU A 419 10.96 -11.01 -13.30
CA LEU A 419 10.94 -12.15 -14.22
C LEU A 419 12.35 -12.69 -14.48
N LYS A 420 12.40 -13.92 -15.01
CA LYS A 420 13.63 -14.56 -15.46
C LYS A 420 14.25 -13.87 -16.68
N PRO A 421 15.58 -13.92 -16.88
CA PRO A 421 16.24 -13.31 -18.04
C PRO A 421 15.71 -13.80 -19.38
N GLU A 422 15.36 -15.09 -19.49
CA GLU A 422 14.85 -15.70 -20.72
C GLU A 422 13.48 -15.12 -21.11
N VAL A 423 12.65 -14.82 -20.12
CA VAL A 423 11.33 -14.19 -20.32
C VAL A 423 11.50 -12.72 -20.70
N LEU A 424 12.44 -12.02 -20.09
CA LEU A 424 12.77 -10.63 -20.39
C LEU A 424 13.43 -10.46 -21.78
N ALA A 425 13.99 -11.55 -22.33
CA ALA A 425 14.53 -11.55 -23.68
C ALA A 425 13.44 -11.67 -24.77
N VAL A 426 12.16 -11.85 -24.41
CA VAL A 426 11.05 -11.81 -25.39
C VAL A 426 10.57 -10.38 -25.57
N THR A 427 10.59 -9.90 -26.81
CA THR A 427 10.20 -8.51 -27.14
C THR A 427 9.00 -8.45 -28.07
N LEU A 428 8.25 -7.36 -27.97
CA LEU A 428 7.18 -6.99 -28.87
C LEU A 428 7.33 -5.49 -29.20
N GLY A 429 7.48 -5.14 -30.47
CA GLY A 429 7.77 -3.75 -30.82
C GLY A 429 9.07 -3.21 -30.25
N GLY A 430 10.06 -4.09 -29.95
CA GLY A 430 11.36 -3.72 -29.40
C GLY A 430 11.37 -3.55 -27.87
N LYS A 431 10.25 -3.79 -27.17
CA LYS A 431 10.19 -3.75 -25.70
C LYS A 431 9.79 -5.10 -25.13
N ASN A 432 10.39 -5.49 -24.00
CA ASN A 432 9.93 -6.64 -23.22
C ASN A 432 8.73 -6.26 -22.34
N ILE A 433 8.09 -7.27 -21.73
CA ILE A 433 6.88 -7.07 -20.93
C ILE A 433 7.12 -6.15 -19.70
N ALA A 434 8.27 -6.23 -19.04
CA ALA A 434 8.61 -5.37 -17.92
C ALA A 434 8.74 -3.91 -18.36
N GLN A 435 9.49 -3.65 -19.43
CA GLN A 435 9.64 -2.31 -20.02
C GLN A 435 8.32 -1.69 -20.47
N VAL A 436 7.35 -2.50 -20.90
CA VAL A 436 5.99 -1.99 -21.20
C VAL A 436 5.24 -1.67 -19.92
N CYS A 437 5.42 -2.45 -18.85
CA CYS A 437 4.79 -2.19 -17.56
C CYS A 437 5.39 -0.98 -16.82
N GLU A 438 6.65 -0.62 -17.08
CA GLU A 438 7.32 0.59 -16.58
C GLU A 438 6.75 1.88 -17.18
N LEU A 439 6.19 1.80 -18.39
CA LEU A 439 5.57 2.95 -19.03
C LEU A 439 4.37 3.44 -18.22
N SER A 440 4.13 4.75 -18.23
CA SER A 440 2.86 5.27 -17.73
C SER A 440 1.68 4.70 -18.54
N ILE A 441 0.50 4.62 -17.95
CA ILE A 441 -0.71 4.10 -18.60
C ILE A 441 -0.94 4.81 -19.93
N ARG A 442 -0.73 6.14 -19.99
CA ARG A 442 -0.80 6.93 -21.22
C ARG A 442 0.24 6.46 -22.25
N GLN A 443 1.51 6.37 -21.85
CA GLN A 443 2.59 5.93 -22.74
C GLN A 443 2.40 4.48 -23.19
N CYS A 444 1.92 3.60 -22.30
CA CYS A 444 1.61 2.22 -22.64
C CYS A 444 0.51 2.13 -23.70
N ALA A 445 -0.58 2.88 -23.53
CA ALA A 445 -1.67 2.94 -24.50
C ALA A 445 -1.19 3.46 -25.88
N GLU A 446 -0.38 4.51 -25.90
CA GLU A 446 0.21 5.06 -27.14
C GLU A 446 1.18 4.07 -27.78
N PHE A 447 2.03 3.41 -27.01
CA PHE A 447 2.97 2.40 -27.51
C PHE A 447 2.22 1.25 -28.19
N LEU A 448 1.22 0.67 -27.51
CA LEU A 448 0.43 -0.45 -28.05
C LEU A 448 -0.41 -0.05 -29.26
N LYS A 449 -0.84 1.22 -29.36
CA LYS A 449 -1.55 1.74 -30.54
C LYS A 449 -0.64 1.87 -31.77
N LYS A 450 0.63 2.21 -31.55
CA LYS A 450 1.63 2.45 -32.63
C LYS A 450 2.48 1.22 -32.96
N ILE A 451 2.27 0.10 -32.29
CA ILE A 451 3.10 -1.09 -32.42
C ILE A 451 3.04 -1.66 -33.85
N SER A 452 4.20 -1.91 -34.45
CA SER A 452 4.28 -2.51 -35.77
C SER A 452 4.30 -4.03 -35.64
N LEU A 453 3.22 -4.66 -36.13
CA LEU A 453 3.04 -6.10 -36.16
C LEU A 453 2.96 -6.59 -37.62
N ASN A 454 3.54 -7.77 -37.89
CA ASN A 454 3.34 -8.43 -39.17
C ASN A 454 1.90 -8.97 -39.30
N ALA A 455 1.51 -9.41 -40.53
CA ALA A 455 0.13 -9.85 -40.79
C ALA A 455 -0.34 -10.99 -39.87
N ARG A 456 0.53 -11.94 -39.52
CA ARG A 456 0.24 -13.06 -38.61
C ARG A 456 0.09 -12.56 -37.19
N GLU A 457 1.04 -11.78 -36.69
CA GLU A 457 1.03 -11.19 -35.34
C GLU A 457 -0.21 -10.32 -35.15
N LYS A 458 -0.58 -9.50 -36.15
CA LYS A 458 -1.75 -8.64 -36.11
C LYS A 458 -3.04 -9.46 -35.92
N LYS A 459 -3.20 -10.54 -36.70
CA LYS A 459 -4.38 -11.41 -36.58
C LYS A 459 -4.49 -12.09 -35.19
N ILE A 460 -3.35 -12.46 -34.59
CA ILE A 460 -3.26 -13.08 -33.27
C ILE A 460 -3.57 -12.04 -32.18
N ALA A 461 -2.99 -10.85 -32.29
CA ALA A 461 -3.03 -9.80 -31.27
C ALA A 461 -4.33 -9.00 -31.25
N GLU A 462 -5.10 -8.98 -32.34
CA GLU A 462 -6.24 -8.07 -32.54
C GLU A 462 -7.24 -8.07 -31.38
N ARG A 463 -7.70 -9.26 -30.96
CA ARG A 463 -8.66 -9.40 -29.86
C ARG A 463 -8.06 -8.99 -28.52
N VAL A 464 -6.82 -9.39 -28.27
CA VAL A 464 -6.10 -9.10 -27.03
C VAL A 464 -5.84 -7.60 -26.89
N LEU A 465 -5.36 -6.96 -27.97
CA LEU A 465 -5.12 -5.52 -28.00
C LEU A 465 -6.41 -4.72 -27.80
N LYS A 466 -7.55 -5.17 -28.36
CA LYS A 466 -8.84 -4.53 -28.12
C LYS A 466 -9.18 -4.49 -26.64
N GLU A 467 -9.02 -5.60 -25.92
CA GLU A 467 -9.28 -5.69 -24.48
C GLU A 467 -8.30 -4.84 -23.66
N VAL A 468 -7.01 -4.86 -24.02
CA VAL A 468 -5.99 -4.04 -23.36
C VAL A 468 -6.31 -2.55 -23.54
N HIS A 469 -6.64 -2.12 -24.78
CA HIS A 469 -6.98 -0.73 -25.04
C HIS A 469 -8.23 -0.27 -24.30
N ALA A 470 -9.25 -1.13 -24.19
CA ALA A 470 -10.45 -0.82 -23.42
C ALA A 470 -10.10 -0.58 -21.93
N ARG A 471 -9.34 -1.49 -21.30
CA ARG A 471 -8.95 -1.36 -19.89
C ARG A 471 -8.04 -0.16 -19.63
N LEU A 472 -7.04 0.06 -20.50
CA LEU A 472 -6.20 1.25 -20.40
C LEU A 472 -7.02 2.54 -20.59
N GLY A 473 -8.00 2.51 -21.51
CA GLY A 473 -8.93 3.62 -21.73
C GLY A 473 -9.70 4.00 -20.45
N PHE A 474 -10.25 3.01 -19.73
CA PHE A 474 -10.94 3.28 -18.47
C PHE A 474 -10.03 3.86 -17.39
N LEU A 475 -8.77 3.42 -17.31
CA LEU A 475 -7.79 3.99 -16.39
C LEU A 475 -7.43 5.45 -16.75
N LEU A 476 -7.37 5.78 -18.03
CA LEU A 476 -7.19 7.15 -18.52
C LEU A 476 -8.39 8.03 -18.19
N ASP A 477 -9.60 7.50 -18.35
CA ASP A 477 -10.85 8.21 -18.09
C ASP A 477 -10.99 8.60 -16.61
N VAL A 478 -10.52 7.76 -15.68
CA VAL A 478 -10.52 8.08 -14.23
C VAL A 478 -9.29 8.90 -13.78
N GLY A 479 -8.47 9.41 -14.70
CA GLY A 479 -7.35 10.29 -14.39
C GLY A 479 -6.12 9.61 -13.80
N LEU A 480 -5.89 8.32 -14.08
CA LEU A 480 -4.73 7.55 -13.62
C LEU A 480 -3.63 7.39 -14.68
N ASP A 481 -3.59 8.31 -15.62
CA ASP A 481 -2.71 8.29 -16.80
C ASP A 481 -1.20 8.32 -16.47
N TYR A 482 -0.84 8.86 -15.30
CA TYR A 482 0.53 8.98 -14.80
C TYR A 482 1.07 7.72 -14.12
N LEU A 483 0.22 6.78 -13.67
CA LEU A 483 0.65 5.55 -13.03
C LEU A 483 1.29 4.59 -14.03
N SER A 484 2.24 3.76 -13.56
CA SER A 484 2.76 2.62 -14.33
C SER A 484 2.05 1.32 -13.96
N LEU A 485 2.01 0.36 -14.89
CA LEU A 485 1.40 -0.95 -14.64
C LEU A 485 2.19 -1.80 -13.62
N GLU A 486 3.50 -1.56 -13.50
CA GLU A 486 4.37 -2.25 -12.54
C GLU A 486 4.22 -1.76 -11.10
N ARG A 487 3.63 -0.56 -10.89
CA ARG A 487 3.52 0.05 -9.57
C ARG A 487 2.81 -0.87 -8.60
N GLY A 488 3.45 -1.14 -7.46
CA GLY A 488 2.92 -2.03 -6.42
C GLY A 488 1.66 -1.46 -5.77
N ALA A 489 0.66 -2.31 -5.56
CA ALA A 489 -0.62 -1.92 -4.97
C ALA A 489 -0.48 -1.29 -3.57
N VAL A 490 0.51 -1.74 -2.80
CA VAL A 490 0.82 -1.22 -1.44
C VAL A 490 1.30 0.23 -1.44
N THR A 491 1.78 0.74 -2.58
CA THR A 491 2.30 2.12 -2.71
C THR A 491 1.24 3.11 -3.21
N LEU A 492 0.04 2.63 -3.50
CA LEU A 492 -1.06 3.47 -3.99
C LEU A 492 -1.69 4.25 -2.84
N SER A 493 -2.05 5.50 -3.10
CA SER A 493 -2.95 6.25 -2.23
C SER A 493 -4.35 5.63 -2.20
N GLY A 494 -5.13 5.91 -1.14
CA GLY A 494 -6.51 5.43 -1.04
C GLY A 494 -7.36 5.80 -2.26
N GLY A 495 -7.25 7.04 -2.72
CA GLY A 495 -7.97 7.52 -3.91
C GLY A 495 -7.50 6.86 -5.22
N GLU A 496 -6.19 6.60 -5.39
CA GLU A 496 -5.67 5.85 -6.56
C GLU A 496 -6.23 4.43 -6.59
N ALA A 497 -6.20 3.72 -5.46
CA ALA A 497 -6.71 2.35 -5.35
C ALA A 497 -8.23 2.29 -5.62
N GLN A 498 -8.99 3.24 -5.12
CA GLN A 498 -10.43 3.36 -5.35
C GLN A 498 -10.76 3.59 -6.83
N ARG A 499 -10.04 4.50 -7.50
CA ARG A 499 -10.23 4.76 -8.94
C ARG A 499 -9.84 3.58 -9.82
N ILE A 500 -8.80 2.81 -9.45
CA ILE A 500 -8.46 1.56 -10.15
C ILE A 500 -9.64 0.59 -10.08
N ARG A 501 -10.26 0.43 -8.91
CA ARG A 501 -11.44 -0.43 -8.77
C ARG A 501 -12.61 0.08 -9.60
N LEU A 502 -12.86 1.39 -9.57
CA LEU A 502 -13.91 2.01 -10.38
C LEU A 502 -13.67 1.71 -11.87
N ALA A 503 -12.46 1.94 -12.39
CA ALA A 503 -12.10 1.64 -13.77
C ALA A 503 -12.30 0.15 -14.13
N THR A 504 -11.94 -0.76 -13.21
CA THR A 504 -12.12 -2.20 -13.39
C THR A 504 -13.61 -2.58 -13.45
N GLN A 505 -14.45 -1.98 -12.60
CA GLN A 505 -15.90 -2.23 -12.59
C GLN A 505 -16.59 -1.70 -13.85
N ILE A 506 -16.21 -0.52 -14.32
CA ILE A 506 -16.70 0.04 -15.59
C ILE A 506 -16.31 -0.89 -16.75
N GLY A 507 -15.07 -1.39 -16.72
CA GLY A 507 -14.56 -2.34 -17.71
C GLY A 507 -15.32 -3.66 -17.77
N SER A 508 -16.02 -4.05 -16.70
CA SER A 508 -16.85 -5.26 -16.66
C SER A 508 -18.11 -5.14 -17.54
N GLY A 509 -18.53 -3.92 -17.88
CA GLY A 509 -19.72 -3.66 -18.72
C GLY A 509 -21.04 -4.11 -18.10
N LEU A 510 -21.09 -4.23 -16.76
CA LEU A 510 -22.31 -4.64 -16.05
C LEU A 510 -23.40 -3.57 -16.19
N VAL A 511 -24.63 -4.01 -16.37
CA VAL A 511 -25.84 -3.17 -16.54
C VAL A 511 -26.88 -3.56 -15.48
N GLY A 512 -27.62 -2.57 -14.99
CA GLY A 512 -28.65 -2.79 -13.97
C GLY A 512 -28.09 -3.04 -12.57
N VAL A 513 -26.87 -2.61 -12.30
CA VAL A 513 -26.19 -2.74 -11.00
C VAL A 513 -26.39 -1.49 -10.17
N LEU A 514 -26.44 -1.64 -8.86
CA LEU A 514 -26.36 -0.57 -7.88
C LEU A 514 -24.90 -0.39 -7.44
N TYR A 515 -24.26 0.70 -7.82
CA TYR A 515 -22.95 1.07 -7.35
C TYR A 515 -23.06 2.01 -6.16
N VAL A 516 -22.35 1.72 -5.07
CA VAL A 516 -22.25 2.59 -3.90
C VAL A 516 -20.78 3.00 -3.74
N LEU A 517 -20.51 4.32 -3.85
CA LEU A 517 -19.15 4.88 -3.83
C LEU A 517 -18.99 5.81 -2.62
N ASP A 518 -17.82 5.70 -1.96
CA ASP A 518 -17.47 6.54 -0.82
C ASP A 518 -16.44 7.59 -1.26
N GLU A 519 -16.87 8.84 -1.37
CA GLU A 519 -16.04 10.01 -1.66
C GLU A 519 -15.02 9.80 -2.80
N PRO A 520 -15.45 9.43 -4.02
CA PRO A 520 -14.52 9.08 -5.10
C PRO A 520 -13.68 10.26 -5.63
N SER A 521 -14.02 11.50 -5.30
CA SER A 521 -13.27 12.72 -5.64
C SER A 521 -12.05 12.97 -4.75
N ILE A 522 -11.84 12.15 -3.69
CA ILE A 522 -10.73 12.33 -2.73
C ILE A 522 -9.36 12.40 -3.40
N GLY A 523 -8.56 13.41 -3.00
CA GLY A 523 -7.19 13.60 -3.48
C GLY A 523 -7.11 13.97 -4.97
N LEU A 524 -8.22 14.38 -5.56
CA LEU A 524 -8.26 14.85 -6.94
C LEU A 524 -8.10 16.37 -7.04
N HIS A 525 -7.26 16.76 -7.99
CA HIS A 525 -7.30 18.13 -8.47
C HIS A 525 -8.61 18.37 -9.26
N GLN A 526 -9.15 19.60 -9.25
CA GLN A 526 -10.40 19.94 -9.91
C GLN A 526 -10.46 19.54 -11.40
N ARG A 527 -9.31 19.63 -12.10
CA ARG A 527 -9.20 19.15 -13.48
C ARG A 527 -9.49 17.65 -13.62
N ASP A 528 -8.99 16.85 -12.69
CA ASP A 528 -9.11 15.38 -12.75
C ASP A 528 -10.51 14.96 -12.24
N ASN A 529 -11.10 15.74 -11.33
CA ASN A 529 -12.47 15.53 -10.84
C ASN A 529 -13.53 15.59 -11.96
N ARG A 530 -13.39 16.49 -12.91
CA ARG A 530 -14.30 16.57 -14.08
C ARG A 530 -14.32 15.27 -14.88
N ARG A 531 -13.15 14.65 -15.10
CA ARG A 531 -13.06 13.34 -15.79
C ARG A 531 -13.75 12.23 -15.01
N LEU A 532 -13.61 12.26 -13.68
CA LEU A 532 -14.32 11.32 -12.80
C LEU A 532 -15.85 11.49 -12.96
N ILE A 533 -16.36 12.70 -12.89
CA ILE A 533 -17.79 13.00 -13.06
C ILE A 533 -18.31 12.51 -14.42
N GLU A 534 -17.59 12.78 -15.51
CA GLU A 534 -17.93 12.26 -16.85
C GLU A 534 -17.97 10.74 -16.87
N THR A 535 -17.07 10.09 -16.15
CA THR A 535 -17.01 8.63 -16.02
C THR A 535 -18.20 8.06 -15.25
N LEU A 536 -18.59 8.70 -14.13
CA LEU A 536 -19.76 8.32 -13.34
C LEU A 536 -21.05 8.51 -14.14
N THR A 537 -21.16 9.62 -14.88
CA THR A 537 -22.29 9.90 -15.77
C THR A 537 -22.41 8.82 -16.86
N ARG A 538 -21.30 8.43 -17.48
CA ARG A 538 -21.29 7.34 -18.47
C ARG A 538 -21.71 6.01 -17.87
N LEU A 539 -21.28 5.69 -16.64
CA LEU A 539 -21.66 4.46 -15.93
C LEU A 539 -23.18 4.45 -15.64
N ARG A 540 -23.77 5.59 -15.26
CA ARG A 540 -25.21 5.80 -15.13
C ARG A 540 -25.93 5.56 -16.46
N ASP A 541 -25.43 6.15 -17.54
CA ASP A 541 -26.07 6.10 -18.88
C ASP A 541 -26.06 4.68 -19.48
N LEU A 542 -25.22 3.78 -18.95
CA LEU A 542 -25.29 2.34 -19.23
C LEU A 542 -26.50 1.64 -18.58
N GLY A 543 -27.31 2.34 -17.80
CA GLY A 543 -28.49 1.78 -17.11
C GLY A 543 -28.19 1.29 -15.70
N ASN A 544 -27.22 1.89 -15.02
CA ASN A 544 -26.88 1.60 -13.63
C ASN A 544 -27.41 2.69 -12.68
N THR A 545 -27.64 2.32 -11.44
CA THR A 545 -27.93 3.24 -10.35
C THR A 545 -26.66 3.49 -9.55
N LEU A 546 -26.29 4.76 -9.35
CA LEU A 546 -25.12 5.14 -8.58
C LEU A 546 -25.56 5.90 -7.33
N ILE A 547 -25.15 5.45 -6.16
CA ILE A 547 -25.21 6.20 -4.90
C ILE A 547 -23.80 6.62 -4.55
N VAL A 548 -23.56 7.92 -4.47
CA VAL A 548 -22.24 8.50 -4.20
C VAL A 548 -22.33 9.33 -2.94
N VAL A 549 -21.57 8.98 -1.92
CA VAL A 549 -21.36 9.84 -0.74
C VAL A 549 -20.33 10.88 -1.13
N GLU A 550 -20.71 12.17 -1.15
CA GLU A 550 -19.85 13.24 -1.68
C GLU A 550 -20.05 14.59 -1.01
N HIS A 551 -18.99 15.40 -1.07
CA HIS A 551 -18.93 16.77 -0.59
C HIS A 551 -18.48 17.78 -1.68
N ASP A 552 -18.06 17.26 -2.84
CA ASP A 552 -17.60 18.08 -3.96
C ASP A 552 -18.76 18.80 -4.66
N GLU A 553 -18.62 20.11 -4.86
CA GLU A 553 -19.64 20.96 -5.44
C GLU A 553 -20.01 20.55 -6.88
N ASP A 554 -19.01 20.24 -7.73
CA ASP A 554 -19.24 19.89 -9.14
C ASP A 554 -19.99 18.56 -9.24
N THR A 555 -19.67 17.60 -8.38
CA THR A 555 -20.36 16.30 -8.29
C THR A 555 -21.81 16.47 -7.84
N ILE A 556 -22.04 17.29 -6.79
CA ILE A 556 -23.39 17.60 -6.28
C ILE A 556 -24.25 18.30 -7.37
N ARG A 557 -23.67 19.25 -8.11
CA ARG A 557 -24.37 19.96 -9.21
C ARG A 557 -24.75 19.06 -10.38
N THR A 558 -23.95 18.01 -10.64
CA THR A 558 -24.14 17.10 -11.77
C THR A 558 -25.12 15.97 -11.44
N ALA A 559 -25.43 15.77 -10.16
CA ALA A 559 -26.31 14.70 -9.71
C ALA A 559 -27.74 14.84 -10.24
N ASP A 560 -28.36 13.73 -10.61
CA ASP A 560 -29.79 13.68 -10.99
C ASP A 560 -30.69 13.80 -9.75
N TRP A 561 -30.18 13.32 -8.59
CA TRP A 561 -30.90 13.34 -7.32
C TRP A 561 -29.92 13.54 -6.16
N ILE A 562 -30.31 14.37 -5.20
CA ILE A 562 -29.47 14.67 -4.05
C ILE A 562 -30.25 14.38 -2.77
N VAL A 563 -29.59 13.76 -1.81
CA VAL A 563 -30.11 13.51 -0.46
C VAL A 563 -29.18 14.17 0.53
N ASP A 564 -29.66 15.21 1.21
CA ASP A 564 -28.94 15.87 2.29
C ASP A 564 -29.35 15.29 3.63
N ILE A 565 -28.36 14.76 4.38
CA ILE A 565 -28.56 14.09 5.66
C ILE A 565 -27.97 14.96 6.78
N GLY A 566 -28.83 15.29 7.75
CA GLY A 566 -28.48 16.20 8.84
C GLY A 566 -29.56 16.25 9.91
N PRO A 567 -29.82 17.47 10.45
CA PRO A 567 -29.14 18.75 10.19
C PRO A 567 -27.77 18.87 10.86
N GLY A 568 -27.46 18.03 11.86
CA GLY A 568 -26.20 17.99 12.62
C GLY A 568 -25.42 16.71 12.38
N ALA A 569 -24.44 16.45 13.26
CA ALA A 569 -23.62 15.24 13.30
C ALA A 569 -23.98 14.37 14.50
N GLY A 570 -23.65 13.08 14.47
CA GLY A 570 -23.88 12.13 15.57
C GLY A 570 -25.36 12.07 15.98
N GLU A 571 -25.65 12.29 17.25
CA GLU A 571 -27.02 12.25 17.77
C GLU A 571 -27.94 13.38 17.24
N HIS A 572 -27.35 14.47 16.74
CA HIS A 572 -28.06 15.59 16.12
C HIS A 572 -28.31 15.41 14.63
N GLY A 573 -27.76 14.33 14.03
CA GLY A 573 -27.93 13.95 12.65
C GLY A 573 -29.01 12.90 12.42
N GLY A 574 -28.83 12.10 11.36
CA GLY A 574 -29.62 10.92 11.08
C GLY A 574 -31.02 11.18 10.48
N LYS A 575 -31.30 12.39 9.99
CA LYS A 575 -32.55 12.72 9.31
C LYS A 575 -32.29 13.18 7.89
N VAL A 576 -33.22 12.91 6.98
CA VAL A 576 -33.20 13.49 5.65
C VAL A 576 -33.72 14.94 5.74
N VAL A 577 -32.88 15.90 5.42
CA VAL A 577 -33.18 17.34 5.44
C VAL A 577 -33.74 17.78 4.11
N SER A 578 -33.21 17.25 3.00
CA SER A 578 -33.69 17.49 1.65
C SER A 578 -33.48 16.24 0.80
N SER A 579 -34.40 15.95 -0.11
CA SER A 579 -34.31 14.85 -1.06
C SER A 579 -34.96 15.25 -2.36
N GLY A 580 -34.20 15.48 -3.43
CA GLY A 580 -34.72 15.95 -4.71
C GLY A 580 -33.62 16.52 -5.62
N SER A 581 -34.00 17.50 -6.42
CA SER A 581 -33.12 18.19 -7.37
C SER A 581 -32.13 19.15 -6.65
N TYR A 582 -31.15 19.64 -7.41
CA TYR A 582 -30.21 20.67 -6.93
C TYR A 582 -30.97 21.96 -6.48
N GLU A 583 -32.02 22.36 -7.24
CA GLU A 583 -32.82 23.55 -6.94
C GLU A 583 -33.58 23.39 -5.61
N GLU A 584 -34.09 22.21 -5.32
CA GLU A 584 -34.73 21.90 -4.04
C GLU A 584 -33.74 21.95 -2.88
N LEU A 585 -32.52 21.44 -3.07
CA LEU A 585 -31.46 21.49 -2.05
C LEU A 585 -31.10 22.95 -1.70
N ILE A 586 -30.82 23.80 -2.69
CA ILE A 586 -30.35 25.17 -2.44
C ILE A 586 -31.45 26.05 -1.81
N THR A 587 -32.72 25.68 -1.98
CA THR A 587 -33.86 26.40 -1.37
C THR A 587 -34.21 25.89 0.04
N ALA A 588 -33.76 24.70 0.41
CA ALA A 588 -34.01 24.12 1.71
C ALA A 588 -33.36 24.95 2.85
N LYS A 589 -34.21 25.47 3.76
CA LYS A 589 -33.76 26.37 4.85
C LYS A 589 -32.90 25.69 5.91
N GLU A 590 -33.14 24.40 6.16
CA GLU A 590 -32.44 23.62 7.19
C GLU A 590 -31.18 22.95 6.65
N SER A 591 -30.97 22.99 5.33
CA SER A 591 -29.81 22.41 4.68
C SER A 591 -28.60 23.33 4.80
N ILE A 592 -27.58 22.88 5.54
CA ILE A 592 -26.28 23.56 5.64
C ILE A 592 -25.56 23.45 4.28
N THR A 593 -25.59 22.27 3.66
CA THR A 593 -25.05 22.04 2.31
C THR A 593 -25.69 23.01 1.30
N GLY A 594 -27.01 23.07 1.30
CA GLY A 594 -27.74 24.00 0.42
C GLY A 594 -27.45 25.48 0.71
N ALA A 595 -27.15 25.85 1.97
CA ALA A 595 -26.74 27.21 2.32
C ALA A 595 -25.38 27.59 1.72
N TYR A 596 -24.39 26.67 1.72
CA TYR A 596 -23.09 26.87 1.07
C TYR A 596 -23.23 26.95 -0.45
N LEU A 597 -23.94 26.01 -1.06
CA LEU A 597 -24.13 25.97 -2.52
C LEU A 597 -24.92 27.17 -3.06
N ALA A 598 -25.82 27.72 -2.26
CA ALA A 598 -26.58 28.96 -2.59
C ALA A 598 -25.78 30.25 -2.28
N GLY A 599 -24.58 30.16 -1.75
CA GLY A 599 -23.77 31.31 -1.35
C GLY A 599 -24.25 32.06 -0.11
N ARG A 600 -25.28 31.52 0.61
CA ARG A 600 -25.75 32.10 1.89
C ARG A 600 -24.73 31.95 3.00
N MET A 601 -23.93 30.86 2.93
CA MET A 601 -22.76 30.63 3.75
C MET A 601 -21.54 30.48 2.84
N LYS A 602 -20.39 30.98 3.27
CA LYS A 602 -19.13 30.84 2.51
C LYS A 602 -17.94 30.85 3.45
N ILE A 603 -16.84 30.30 2.98
CA ILE A 603 -15.54 30.44 3.62
C ILE A 603 -14.92 31.74 3.10
N GLU A 604 -14.74 32.70 3.99
CA GLU A 604 -14.24 34.03 3.62
C GLU A 604 -12.77 34.02 3.22
N ILE A 605 -12.41 34.84 2.24
CA ILE A 605 -11.02 35.07 1.87
C ILE A 605 -10.43 36.01 2.93
N PRO A 606 -9.22 35.78 3.45
CA PRO A 606 -8.57 36.68 4.40
C PRO A 606 -8.43 38.09 3.81
N GLU A 607 -8.76 39.13 4.58
CA GLU A 607 -8.65 40.52 4.14
C GLU A 607 -7.20 40.93 3.82
N SER A 608 -6.23 40.29 4.50
CA SER A 608 -4.80 40.54 4.28
C SER A 608 -4.03 39.23 4.42
N ARG A 609 -2.96 39.07 3.64
CA ARG A 609 -2.03 37.94 3.73
C ARG A 609 -0.92 38.26 4.70
N ARG A 610 -0.46 37.26 5.48
CA ARG A 610 0.71 37.44 6.35
C ARG A 610 1.94 37.68 5.50
N PRO A 611 2.78 38.67 5.88
CA PRO A 611 3.97 39.02 5.10
C PRO A 611 5.03 37.92 5.20
N GLN A 612 5.76 37.72 4.11
CA GLN A 612 6.95 36.90 4.13
C GLN A 612 8.15 37.63 4.71
N VAL A 613 8.92 36.96 5.52
CA VAL A 613 10.15 37.45 6.08
C VAL A 613 11.32 36.67 5.46
N LYS A 614 12.05 37.30 4.53
CA LYS A 614 13.17 36.68 3.78
C LYS A 614 14.26 36.02 4.64
N SER A 615 14.39 36.38 5.91
CA SER A 615 15.32 35.77 6.85
C SER A 615 14.75 34.56 7.57
N ARG A 616 13.46 34.28 7.38
CA ARG A 616 12.73 33.15 8.01
C ARG A 616 12.11 32.27 6.93
N GLU A 617 12.94 31.45 6.33
CA GLU A 617 12.51 30.51 5.28
C GLU A 617 13.25 29.17 5.39
N VAL A 618 12.64 28.12 4.94
CA VAL A 618 13.30 26.82 4.72
C VAL A 618 13.41 26.61 3.22
N VAL A 619 14.61 26.29 2.75
CA VAL A 619 14.87 26.11 1.31
C VAL A 619 15.35 24.70 1.06
N VAL A 620 14.58 23.93 0.27
CA VAL A 620 14.97 22.65 -0.29
C VAL A 620 15.67 22.90 -1.61
N LYS A 621 16.91 22.38 -1.79
CA LYS A 621 17.72 22.61 -2.99
C LYS A 621 17.91 21.33 -3.78
N GLU A 622 17.75 21.43 -5.09
CA GLU A 622 18.02 20.37 -6.08
C GLU A 622 17.36 19.04 -5.70
N ALA A 623 16.06 19.07 -5.43
CA ALA A 623 15.24 17.88 -5.17
C ALA A 623 15.09 17.05 -6.44
N LYS A 624 15.42 15.72 -6.35
CA LYS A 624 15.49 14.79 -7.51
C LYS A 624 14.80 13.45 -7.26
N GLU A 625 14.09 13.31 -6.15
CA GLU A 625 13.43 12.04 -5.82
C GLU A 625 12.21 11.81 -6.72
N ASN A 626 11.96 10.57 -7.06
CA ASN A 626 10.86 10.12 -7.91
C ASN A 626 10.80 10.93 -9.23
N ASN A 627 9.71 11.68 -9.45
CA ASN A 627 9.52 12.49 -10.65
C ASN A 627 10.04 13.94 -10.55
N LEU A 628 10.63 14.34 -9.42
CA LEU A 628 11.12 15.71 -9.24
C LEU A 628 12.29 16.03 -10.17
N GLN A 629 12.20 17.13 -10.91
CA GLN A 629 13.15 17.53 -11.95
C GLN A 629 14.18 18.53 -11.47
N ASN A 630 14.95 18.17 -10.43
CA ASN A 630 16.02 18.99 -9.88
C ASN A 630 15.55 20.39 -9.44
N ILE A 631 14.43 20.45 -8.74
CA ILE A 631 13.80 21.70 -8.32
C ILE A 631 14.39 22.23 -7.01
N SER A 632 14.34 23.57 -6.86
CA SER A 632 14.62 24.24 -5.59
C SER A 632 13.38 25.00 -5.17
N VAL A 633 12.96 24.84 -3.92
CA VAL A 633 11.68 25.36 -3.41
C VAL A 633 11.87 26.04 -2.08
N THR A 634 11.24 27.21 -1.92
CA THR A 634 11.30 28.03 -0.70
C THR A 634 9.99 27.97 0.05
N PHE A 635 10.05 27.62 1.33
CA PHE A 635 8.91 27.61 2.25
C PHE A 635 9.03 28.76 3.26
N PRO A 636 8.18 29.79 3.17
CA PRO A 636 8.21 30.89 4.13
C PRO A 636 7.72 30.43 5.50
N LEU A 637 8.43 30.79 6.57
CA LEU A 637 8.10 30.46 7.94
C LEU A 637 7.16 31.50 8.57
N GLY A 638 6.29 31.03 9.49
CA GLY A 638 5.26 31.86 10.10
C GLY A 638 4.06 32.14 9.20
N ASN A 639 3.92 31.37 8.14
CA ASN A 639 2.85 31.49 7.14
C ASN A 639 2.01 30.22 7.03
N PHE A 640 0.82 30.35 6.46
CA PHE A 640 0.01 29.25 5.98
C PHE A 640 0.35 28.98 4.52
N VAL A 641 1.05 27.87 4.26
CA VAL A 641 1.56 27.49 2.93
C VAL A 641 0.76 26.34 2.37
N ALA A 642 0.21 26.49 1.17
CA ALA A 642 -0.46 25.42 0.44
C ALA A 642 0.44 24.91 -0.70
N VAL A 643 0.72 23.60 -0.71
CA VAL A 643 1.38 22.91 -1.83
C VAL A 643 0.29 22.21 -2.64
N THR A 644 0.13 22.64 -3.87
CA THR A 644 -0.97 22.22 -4.74
C THR A 644 -0.47 21.76 -6.11
N GLY A 645 -1.36 21.35 -6.98
CA GLY A 645 -1.07 20.86 -8.33
C GLY A 645 -1.80 19.56 -8.65
N VAL A 646 -1.74 19.14 -9.90
CA VAL A 646 -2.42 17.94 -10.39
C VAL A 646 -1.97 16.66 -9.66
N SER A 647 -2.80 15.61 -9.70
CA SER A 647 -2.45 14.32 -9.10
C SER A 647 -1.17 13.76 -9.70
N GLY A 648 -0.27 13.21 -8.86
CA GLY A 648 1.03 12.68 -9.30
C GLY A 648 2.08 13.74 -9.70
N SER A 649 1.87 15.04 -9.46
CA SER A 649 2.84 16.11 -9.81
C SER A 649 4.09 16.16 -8.92
N GLY A 650 4.18 15.36 -7.84
CA GLY A 650 5.35 15.28 -6.96
C GLY A 650 5.22 16.03 -5.62
N LYS A 651 4.01 16.49 -5.25
CA LYS A 651 3.73 17.21 -3.99
C LYS A 651 4.20 16.44 -2.76
N SER A 652 3.72 15.21 -2.60
CA SER A 652 4.05 14.37 -1.43
C SER A 652 5.54 14.01 -1.41
N THR A 653 6.15 13.80 -2.57
CA THR A 653 7.61 13.57 -2.68
C THR A 653 8.40 14.78 -2.16
N LEU A 654 8.02 16.01 -2.55
CA LEU A 654 8.69 17.23 -2.08
C LEU A 654 8.48 17.45 -0.57
N VAL A 655 7.24 17.31 -0.11
CA VAL A 655 6.86 17.69 1.26
C VAL A 655 7.11 16.56 2.26
N ASN A 656 6.67 15.33 1.97
CA ASN A 656 6.76 14.20 2.90
C ASN A 656 8.12 13.49 2.80
N ASP A 657 8.54 13.11 1.57
CA ASP A 657 9.73 12.26 1.42
C ASP A 657 11.02 13.07 1.62
N ILE A 658 11.03 14.37 1.29
CA ILE A 658 12.22 15.22 1.43
C ILE A 658 12.11 16.16 2.62
N LEU A 659 11.21 17.15 2.57
CA LEU A 659 11.17 18.22 3.58
C LEU A 659 10.91 17.68 4.98
N TYR A 660 9.82 16.93 5.15
CA TYR A 660 9.47 16.35 6.46
C TYR A 660 10.55 15.39 6.95
N SER A 661 11.06 14.50 6.10
CA SER A 661 12.07 13.50 6.49
C SER A 661 13.35 14.17 7.02
N VAL A 662 13.84 15.24 6.36
CA VAL A 662 15.00 16.02 6.82
C VAL A 662 14.70 16.72 8.15
N LEU A 663 13.53 17.39 8.24
CA LEU A 663 13.11 18.08 9.46
C LEU A 663 12.96 17.11 10.64
N ALA A 664 12.33 15.96 10.43
CA ALA A 664 12.12 14.95 11.47
C ALA A 664 13.46 14.40 12.00
N ASN A 665 14.40 14.13 11.11
CA ASN A 665 15.73 13.68 11.51
C ASN A 665 16.46 14.75 12.35
N LYS A 666 16.45 16.00 11.88
CA LYS A 666 17.21 17.07 12.54
C LYS A 666 16.56 17.57 13.82
N LEU A 667 15.24 17.71 13.85
CA LEU A 667 14.54 18.36 14.97
C LEU A 667 13.97 17.35 15.98
N ASN A 668 13.51 16.18 15.51
CA ASN A 668 12.87 15.18 16.36
C ASN A 668 13.74 13.94 16.61
N GLY A 669 14.96 13.88 16.04
CA GLY A 669 15.84 12.71 16.15
C GLY A 669 15.29 11.45 15.49
N ALA A 670 14.44 11.60 14.47
CA ALA A 670 13.95 10.48 13.67
C ALA A 670 15.10 9.87 12.85
N ARG A 671 14.85 8.67 12.29
CA ARG A 671 15.82 7.94 11.46
C ARG A 671 15.14 7.55 10.17
N ILE A 672 14.76 8.56 9.38
CA ILE A 672 14.07 8.39 8.10
C ILE A 672 15.07 8.73 7.00
N VAL A 673 15.14 7.93 5.95
CA VAL A 673 15.96 8.27 4.78
C VAL A 673 15.24 9.30 3.94
N PRO A 674 15.78 10.53 3.81
CA PRO A 674 15.18 11.55 2.98
C PRO A 674 15.32 11.19 1.50
N GLY A 675 14.32 11.59 0.70
CA GLY A 675 14.43 11.51 -0.75
C GLY A 675 15.64 12.29 -1.29
N ARG A 676 16.12 11.94 -2.48
CA ARG A 676 17.32 12.52 -3.10
C ARG A 676 17.20 14.02 -3.31
N HIS A 677 18.06 14.78 -2.66
CA HIS A 677 18.18 16.22 -2.75
C HIS A 677 19.61 16.65 -2.41
N ARG A 678 19.96 17.91 -2.69
CA ARG A 678 21.31 18.40 -2.37
C ARG A 678 21.43 18.85 -0.91
N SER A 679 20.52 19.71 -0.45
CA SER A 679 20.53 20.24 0.92
C SER A 679 19.22 20.89 1.28
N VAL A 680 18.96 20.98 2.59
CA VAL A 680 17.87 21.77 3.17
C VAL A 680 18.50 22.78 4.13
N SER A 681 18.18 24.06 3.98
CA SER A 681 18.69 25.16 4.82
C SER A 681 17.57 25.89 5.55
N GLY A 682 17.90 26.67 6.60
CA GLY A 682 16.94 27.44 7.41
C GLY A 682 16.36 26.66 8.60
N LEU A 683 16.92 25.48 8.92
CA LEU A 683 16.46 24.59 9.99
C LEU A 683 16.65 25.18 11.38
N GLU A 684 17.60 26.09 11.55
CA GLU A 684 17.91 26.84 12.79
C GLU A 684 16.76 27.71 13.30
N ASN A 685 15.84 28.04 12.43
CA ASN A 685 14.63 28.79 12.75
C ASN A 685 13.53 27.96 13.41
N LEU A 686 13.69 26.65 13.43
CA LEU A 686 12.68 25.69 13.88
C LEU A 686 13.17 24.90 15.09
N ASP A 687 12.24 24.46 15.93
CA ASP A 687 12.52 23.62 17.09
C ASP A 687 11.81 22.25 17.05
N LYS A 688 10.76 22.12 16.24
CA LYS A 688 9.97 20.89 16.15
C LYS A 688 9.28 20.80 14.78
N VAL A 689 9.14 19.59 14.27
CA VAL A 689 8.22 19.26 13.17
C VAL A 689 7.12 18.32 13.66
N VAL A 690 5.91 18.58 13.20
CA VAL A 690 4.74 17.73 13.45
C VAL A 690 4.16 17.33 12.11
N HIS A 691 4.05 16.02 11.88
CA HIS A 691 3.41 15.46 10.69
C HIS A 691 2.03 14.92 11.05
N VAL A 692 1.03 15.33 10.28
CA VAL A 692 -0.36 14.91 10.46
C VAL A 692 -0.85 14.27 9.18
N ASP A 693 -0.78 12.95 9.13
CA ASP A 693 -1.20 12.12 8.02
C ASP A 693 -2.55 11.42 8.29
N GLN A 694 -3.08 10.74 7.29
CA GLN A 694 -4.34 10.01 7.37
C GLN A 694 -4.20 8.61 8.01
N SER A 695 -3.01 8.22 8.47
CA SER A 695 -2.82 6.92 9.10
C SER A 695 -3.65 6.80 10.40
N PRO A 696 -4.13 5.60 10.75
CA PRO A 696 -4.91 5.39 11.97
C PRO A 696 -4.14 5.81 13.22
N ILE A 697 -4.85 6.29 14.26
CA ILE A 697 -4.28 6.61 15.58
C ILE A 697 -3.85 5.37 16.38
N GLY A 698 -4.07 4.19 15.84
CA GLY A 698 -3.67 2.90 16.38
C GLY A 698 -4.25 1.76 15.56
N ARG A 699 -3.61 0.58 15.66
CA ARG A 699 -3.98 -0.62 14.88
C ARG A 699 -4.94 -1.56 15.64
N THR A 700 -5.19 -1.31 16.91
CA THR A 700 -5.98 -2.19 17.78
C THR A 700 -7.25 -1.50 18.27
N PRO A 701 -8.31 -2.25 18.63
CA PRO A 701 -9.53 -1.70 19.24
C PRO A 701 -9.29 -0.95 20.56
N ARG A 702 -8.14 -1.14 21.22
CA ARG A 702 -7.76 -0.46 22.47
C ARG A 702 -7.37 1.00 22.26
N SER A 703 -6.87 1.34 21.08
CA SER A 703 -6.59 2.73 20.72
C SER A 703 -7.89 3.46 20.44
N ASN A 704 -8.06 4.64 21.00
CA ASN A 704 -9.24 5.48 20.85
C ASN A 704 -8.88 6.97 21.06
N PRO A 705 -9.76 7.93 20.73
CA PRO A 705 -9.49 9.35 20.94
C PRO A 705 -9.06 9.72 22.36
N ALA A 706 -9.68 9.12 23.37
CA ALA A 706 -9.35 9.41 24.76
C ALA A 706 -7.95 8.96 25.16
N THR A 707 -7.50 7.78 24.69
CA THR A 707 -6.16 7.26 25.00
C THR A 707 -5.09 8.00 24.21
N TYR A 708 -5.35 8.28 22.93
CA TYR A 708 -4.38 8.95 22.07
C TYR A 708 -4.07 10.38 22.51
N THR A 709 -5.09 11.14 22.90
CA THR A 709 -4.92 12.51 23.40
C THR A 709 -4.37 12.57 24.83
N GLY A 710 -4.37 11.45 25.57
CA GLY A 710 -3.96 11.39 26.98
C GLY A 710 -5.02 11.89 27.96
N VAL A 711 -6.22 12.28 27.52
CA VAL A 711 -7.31 12.69 28.42
C VAL A 711 -7.79 11.56 29.29
N PHE A 712 -7.68 10.32 28.79
CA PHE A 712 -8.09 9.13 29.53
C PHE A 712 -7.32 8.94 30.85
N ASP A 713 -6.05 9.33 30.90
CA ASP A 713 -5.26 9.28 32.13
C ASP A 713 -5.82 10.21 33.21
N LYS A 714 -6.32 11.38 32.82
CA LYS A 714 -6.97 12.33 33.72
C LYS A 714 -8.33 11.81 34.21
N ILE A 715 -9.09 11.18 33.28
CA ILE A 715 -10.39 10.57 33.65
C ILE A 715 -10.18 9.42 34.64
N ARG A 716 -9.21 8.54 34.40
CA ARG A 716 -8.88 7.44 35.34
C ARG A 716 -8.44 7.93 36.70
N ALA A 717 -7.63 8.97 36.75
CA ALA A 717 -7.23 9.59 38.03
C ALA A 717 -8.45 10.14 38.79
N LEU A 718 -9.36 10.81 38.07
CA LEU A 718 -10.60 11.34 38.66
C LEU A 718 -11.49 10.22 39.24
N PHE A 719 -11.66 9.10 38.53
CA PHE A 719 -12.42 7.94 39.04
C PHE A 719 -11.76 7.31 40.26
N ALA A 720 -10.44 7.26 40.35
CA ALA A 720 -9.72 6.75 41.49
C ALA A 720 -9.89 7.65 42.75
N GLU A 721 -10.22 8.94 42.55
CA GLU A 721 -10.47 9.89 43.66
C GLU A 721 -11.89 9.85 44.18
N THR A 722 -12.83 9.14 43.56
CA THR A 722 -14.21 8.97 44.04
C THR A 722 -14.25 8.27 45.41
N ALA A 723 -15.28 8.58 46.20
CA ALA A 723 -15.46 7.94 47.55
C ALA A 723 -15.56 6.42 47.41
N GLU A 724 -16.32 5.91 46.43
CA GLU A 724 -16.49 4.48 46.18
C GLU A 724 -15.17 3.78 45.83
N ALA A 725 -14.33 4.39 44.98
CA ALA A 725 -13.02 3.85 44.63
C ALA A 725 -12.09 3.80 45.85
N LYS A 726 -12.06 4.87 46.65
CA LYS A 726 -11.23 4.95 47.88
C LYS A 726 -11.62 3.90 48.90
N ILE A 727 -12.92 3.70 49.12
CA ILE A 727 -13.43 2.68 50.08
C ILE A 727 -12.98 1.27 49.65
N ARG A 728 -12.96 0.99 48.33
CA ARG A 728 -12.56 -0.29 47.78
C ARG A 728 -11.03 -0.42 47.55
N GLY A 729 -10.25 0.63 47.86
CA GLY A 729 -8.80 0.67 47.59
C GLY A 729 -8.42 0.65 46.14
N TYR A 730 -9.30 1.11 45.24
CA TYR A 730 -9.06 1.13 43.80
C TYR A 730 -8.17 2.32 43.39
N GLN A 731 -7.06 2.00 42.79
CA GLN A 731 -6.13 2.98 42.24
C GLN A 731 -6.39 3.23 40.75
N GLN A 732 -5.73 4.22 40.17
CA GLN A 732 -5.85 4.61 38.75
C GLN A 732 -5.69 3.42 37.78
N GLY A 733 -4.83 2.44 38.08
CA GLY A 733 -4.62 1.22 37.27
C GLY A 733 -5.88 0.36 37.13
N ARG A 734 -6.78 0.35 38.15
CA ARG A 734 -8.04 -0.38 38.12
C ARG A 734 -8.97 0.08 37.00
N PHE A 735 -8.92 1.36 36.69
CA PHE A 735 -9.73 2.00 35.64
C PHE A 735 -9.08 1.97 34.23
N SER A 736 -8.03 1.14 34.06
CA SER A 736 -7.41 0.89 32.75
C SER A 736 -7.92 -0.41 32.15
N PHE A 737 -8.44 -0.37 30.94
CA PHE A 737 -8.80 -1.56 30.20
C PHE A 737 -7.59 -2.32 29.62
N ASN A 738 -6.37 -1.77 29.73
CA ASN A 738 -5.13 -2.42 29.32
C ASN A 738 -4.46 -3.24 30.43
N VAL A 739 -4.85 -3.02 31.68
CA VAL A 739 -4.21 -3.62 32.87
C VAL A 739 -5.14 -4.67 33.48
N LYS A 740 -4.57 -5.83 33.85
CA LYS A 740 -5.32 -6.87 34.60
C LYS A 740 -5.89 -6.34 35.91
N GLY A 741 -7.03 -6.86 36.29
CA GLY A 741 -7.71 -6.54 37.55
C GLY A 741 -8.96 -5.68 37.37
N GLY A 742 -8.99 -4.71 36.46
CA GLY A 742 -10.18 -3.89 36.17
C GLY A 742 -10.87 -4.17 34.87
N ARG A 743 -10.14 -4.74 33.93
CA ARG A 743 -10.65 -5.06 32.59
C ARG A 743 -11.49 -6.34 32.55
N CYS A 744 -12.30 -6.47 31.55
CA CYS A 744 -12.91 -7.75 31.18
C CYS A 744 -11.84 -8.71 30.68
N GLU A 745 -11.65 -9.85 31.36
CA GLU A 745 -10.60 -10.81 30.99
C GLU A 745 -11.00 -11.64 29.74
N ASN A 746 -12.30 -11.76 29.41
CA ASN A 746 -12.76 -12.49 28.23
C ASN A 746 -12.28 -11.82 26.94
N CYS A 747 -12.48 -10.51 26.78
CA CYS A 747 -11.98 -9.74 25.65
C CYS A 747 -10.65 -9.03 25.93
N SER A 748 -10.03 -9.28 27.08
CA SER A 748 -8.80 -8.62 27.52
C SER A 748 -8.85 -7.08 27.47
N GLY A 749 -10.04 -6.49 27.57
CA GLY A 749 -10.29 -5.05 27.52
C GLY A 749 -10.54 -4.47 26.14
N ASP A 750 -10.59 -5.28 25.09
CA ASP A 750 -10.89 -4.82 23.71
C ASP A 750 -12.35 -4.40 23.54
N GLY A 751 -13.25 -4.95 24.34
CA GLY A 751 -14.70 -4.74 24.22
C GLY A 751 -15.32 -5.58 23.11
N THR A 752 -14.52 -6.08 22.20
CA THR A 752 -14.91 -6.92 21.07
C THR A 752 -14.04 -8.18 21.00
N ILE A 753 -14.53 -9.20 20.33
CA ILE A 753 -13.78 -10.42 19.96
C ILE A 753 -13.53 -10.34 18.47
N THR A 754 -12.28 -10.51 18.05
CA THR A 754 -11.91 -10.54 16.64
C THR A 754 -12.09 -11.95 16.11
N ILE A 755 -12.86 -12.09 15.04
CA ILE A 755 -12.99 -13.33 14.28
C ILE A 755 -12.14 -13.16 13.02
N GLU A 756 -11.00 -13.85 12.99
CA GLU A 756 -10.11 -13.84 11.84
C GLU A 756 -10.74 -14.58 10.65
N MET A 757 -10.84 -13.90 9.53
CA MET A 757 -11.40 -14.43 8.29
C MET A 757 -10.28 -14.56 7.26
N ASN A 758 -9.87 -15.80 6.93
CA ASN A 758 -8.70 -16.11 6.08
C ASN A 758 -8.65 -15.39 4.72
N PHE A 759 -9.79 -14.99 4.16
CA PHE A 759 -9.88 -14.35 2.83
C PHE A 759 -10.72 -13.07 2.81
N LEU A 760 -11.29 -12.67 3.94
CA LEU A 760 -12.12 -11.49 4.13
C LEU A 760 -11.53 -10.62 5.25
N PRO A 761 -11.91 -9.34 5.37
CA PRO A 761 -11.55 -8.54 6.52
C PRO A 761 -12.03 -9.17 7.83
N ASP A 762 -11.23 -9.03 8.90
CA ASP A 762 -11.59 -9.52 10.22
C ASP A 762 -12.91 -8.90 10.71
N VAL A 763 -13.74 -9.71 11.34
CA VAL A 763 -15.02 -9.29 11.92
C VAL A 763 -14.85 -9.05 13.41
N TYR A 764 -15.32 -7.90 13.89
CA TYR A 764 -15.31 -7.54 15.31
C TYR A 764 -16.71 -7.67 15.91
N VAL A 765 -16.89 -8.64 16.81
CA VAL A 765 -18.19 -8.90 17.48
C VAL A 765 -18.12 -8.39 18.92
N PRO A 766 -19.15 -7.71 19.44
CA PRO A 766 -19.18 -7.31 20.85
C PRO A 766 -18.95 -8.50 21.78
N CYS A 767 -18.13 -8.30 22.82
CA CYS A 767 -17.86 -9.35 23.81
C CYS A 767 -19.13 -9.71 24.58
N GLU A 768 -19.51 -10.97 24.60
CA GLU A 768 -20.72 -11.48 25.26
C GLU A 768 -20.72 -11.28 26.79
N VAL A 769 -19.53 -11.16 27.41
CA VAL A 769 -19.43 -11.02 28.89
C VAL A 769 -19.57 -9.56 29.30
N CYS A 770 -18.93 -8.62 28.62
CA CYS A 770 -18.95 -7.21 29.01
C CYS A 770 -19.83 -6.34 28.07
N HIS A 771 -20.44 -6.92 27.03
CA HIS A 771 -21.30 -6.23 26.07
C HIS A 771 -20.69 -4.91 25.53
N GLY A 772 -19.39 -4.94 25.24
CA GLY A 772 -18.66 -3.75 24.76
C GLY A 772 -18.10 -2.83 25.86
N ALA A 773 -18.46 -3.02 27.11
CA ALA A 773 -18.07 -2.12 28.21
C ALA A 773 -16.59 -2.15 28.58
N ARG A 774 -15.81 -3.15 28.12
CA ARG A 774 -14.35 -3.32 28.32
C ARG A 774 -13.90 -3.67 29.73
N TYR A 775 -14.72 -3.46 30.77
CA TYR A 775 -14.41 -3.63 32.18
C TYR A 775 -15.17 -4.79 32.82
N ASN A 776 -14.65 -5.25 33.92
CA ASN A 776 -15.37 -6.21 34.79
C ASN A 776 -16.47 -5.50 35.59
N ARG A 777 -17.40 -6.29 36.14
CA ARG A 777 -18.57 -5.80 36.85
C ARG A 777 -18.20 -4.92 38.06
N GLU A 778 -17.21 -5.31 38.85
CA GLU A 778 -16.81 -4.60 40.06
C GLU A 778 -16.24 -3.20 39.77
N THR A 779 -15.54 -3.03 38.65
CA THR A 779 -15.03 -1.72 38.23
C THR A 779 -16.18 -0.80 37.78
N LEU A 780 -17.21 -1.39 37.13
CA LEU A 780 -18.38 -0.65 36.66
C LEU A 780 -19.34 -0.22 37.80
N GLU A 781 -19.16 -0.72 39.03
CA GLU A 781 -19.90 -0.25 40.19
C GLU A 781 -19.45 1.14 40.68
N VAL A 782 -18.29 1.61 40.27
CA VAL A 782 -17.78 2.95 40.61
C VAL A 782 -18.36 4.00 39.70
N HIS A 783 -18.96 5.03 40.28
CA HIS A 783 -19.61 6.11 39.54
C HIS A 783 -18.97 7.48 39.80
N TYR A 784 -18.92 8.32 38.76
CA TYR A 784 -18.65 9.74 38.88
C TYR A 784 -19.82 10.52 38.26
N LYS A 785 -20.46 11.39 39.02
CA LYS A 785 -21.74 12.08 38.67
C LYS A 785 -22.78 11.12 38.07
N GLY A 786 -22.92 9.92 38.66
CA GLY A 786 -23.89 8.90 38.23
C GLY A 786 -23.53 8.12 36.95
N ARG A 787 -22.35 8.29 36.40
CA ARG A 787 -21.88 7.56 35.21
C ARG A 787 -20.70 6.65 35.52
N THR A 788 -20.70 5.44 34.97
CA THR A 788 -19.56 4.52 35.01
C THR A 788 -18.46 4.96 34.02
N ILE A 789 -17.25 4.45 34.22
CA ILE A 789 -16.15 4.76 33.29
C ILE A 789 -16.43 4.29 31.83
N ALA A 790 -17.16 3.18 31.67
CA ALA A 790 -17.57 2.68 30.37
C ALA A 790 -18.57 3.64 29.69
N GLN A 791 -19.55 4.14 30.45
CA GLN A 791 -20.51 5.14 29.95
C GLN A 791 -19.83 6.45 29.58
N VAL A 792 -18.79 6.84 30.31
CA VAL A 792 -17.99 8.03 29.97
C VAL A 792 -17.22 7.82 28.67
N LEU A 793 -16.66 6.64 28.42
CA LEU A 793 -16.02 6.32 27.15
C LEU A 793 -17.02 6.27 25.99
N ASP A 794 -18.27 5.94 26.26
CA ASP A 794 -19.33 5.90 25.25
C ASP A 794 -19.97 7.28 24.96
N MET A 795 -19.67 8.31 25.76
CA MET A 795 -20.14 9.66 25.51
C MET A 795 -19.53 10.26 24.23
N PRO A 796 -20.33 10.97 23.40
CA PRO A 796 -19.79 11.90 22.41
C PRO A 796 -18.92 12.97 23.09
N ILE A 797 -17.88 13.42 22.40
CA ILE A 797 -16.92 14.42 22.93
C ILE A 797 -17.63 15.70 23.35
N GLU A 798 -18.67 16.12 22.63
CA GLU A 798 -19.48 17.29 22.97
C GLU A 798 -20.22 17.13 24.31
N GLU A 799 -20.89 16.00 24.55
CA GLU A 799 -21.55 15.68 25.81
C GLU A 799 -20.53 15.57 26.95
N ALA A 800 -19.40 14.87 26.69
CA ALA A 800 -18.33 14.74 27.65
C ALA A 800 -17.71 16.09 28.04
N HIS A 801 -17.61 17.04 27.10
CA HIS A 801 -17.13 18.39 27.39
C HIS A 801 -18.04 19.09 28.42
N GLY A 802 -19.36 19.05 28.24
CA GLY A 802 -20.32 19.57 29.22
C GLY A 802 -20.28 18.83 30.56
N PHE A 803 -20.16 17.48 30.50
CA PHE A 803 -20.08 16.65 31.71
C PHE A 803 -18.87 16.97 32.61
N PHE A 804 -17.72 17.25 32.01
CA PHE A 804 -16.46 17.57 32.70
C PHE A 804 -16.14 19.07 32.77
N GLU A 805 -17.08 19.96 32.50
CA GLU A 805 -16.84 21.42 32.47
C GLU A 805 -16.22 21.90 33.79
N SER A 806 -16.62 21.34 34.94
CA SER A 806 -16.08 21.66 36.27
C SER A 806 -14.69 21.10 36.53
N VAL A 807 -14.07 20.34 35.58
CA VAL A 807 -12.74 19.71 35.73
C VAL A 807 -11.81 20.29 34.64
N PRO A 808 -11.14 21.44 34.86
CA PRO A 808 -10.35 22.14 33.83
C PRO A 808 -9.28 21.28 33.16
N ALA A 809 -8.71 20.32 33.92
CA ALA A 809 -7.69 19.41 33.41
C ALA A 809 -8.21 18.45 32.34
N ILE A 810 -9.52 18.14 32.30
CA ILE A 810 -10.19 17.31 31.31
C ILE A 810 -10.88 18.19 30.26
N ALA A 811 -11.61 19.22 30.71
CA ALA A 811 -12.38 20.10 29.83
C ALA A 811 -11.54 20.73 28.70
N ARG A 812 -10.30 21.10 28.99
CA ARG A 812 -9.37 21.64 27.97
C ARG A 812 -9.11 20.67 26.81
N PHE A 813 -8.93 19.37 27.12
CA PHE A 813 -8.71 18.35 26.10
C PHE A 813 -9.95 18.16 25.23
N LEU A 814 -11.11 18.08 25.87
CA LEU A 814 -12.38 17.88 25.18
C LEU A 814 -12.76 19.08 24.33
N LYS A 815 -12.48 20.30 24.82
CA LYS A 815 -12.68 21.52 24.04
C LYS A 815 -11.87 21.51 22.76
N THR A 816 -10.59 21.13 22.82
CA THR A 816 -9.73 21.09 21.63
C THR A 816 -10.24 20.07 20.59
N LEU A 817 -10.70 18.89 21.03
CA LEU A 817 -11.31 17.90 20.17
C LEU A 817 -12.61 18.44 19.53
N ASN A 818 -13.38 19.21 20.27
CA ASN A 818 -14.62 19.84 19.78
C ASN A 818 -14.30 20.96 18.77
N ASP A 819 -13.28 21.79 19.05
CA ASP A 819 -12.83 22.88 18.17
C ASP A 819 -12.41 22.39 16.78
N VAL A 820 -11.84 21.17 16.69
CA VAL A 820 -11.49 20.53 15.38
C VAL A 820 -12.68 19.80 14.71
N GLY A 821 -13.89 19.93 15.25
CA GLY A 821 -15.11 19.37 14.65
C GLY A 821 -15.34 17.87 14.96
N LEU A 822 -14.77 17.33 16.06
CA LEU A 822 -14.94 15.92 16.46
C LEU A 822 -15.98 15.76 17.61
N GLY A 823 -16.86 16.74 17.84
CA GLY A 823 -17.84 16.71 18.92
C GLY A 823 -18.74 15.47 18.92
N TYR A 824 -19.08 14.95 17.76
CA TYR A 824 -19.92 13.79 17.55
C TYR A 824 -19.22 12.44 17.77
N VAL A 825 -17.88 12.39 17.75
CA VAL A 825 -17.11 11.17 17.95
C VAL A 825 -17.16 10.75 19.41
N ARG A 826 -17.33 9.44 19.68
CA ARG A 826 -17.30 8.94 21.06
C ARG A 826 -15.87 8.85 21.58
N LEU A 827 -15.68 9.18 22.86
CA LEU A 827 -14.34 9.15 23.51
C LEU A 827 -13.63 7.81 23.39
N GLY A 828 -14.36 6.71 23.55
CA GLY A 828 -13.86 5.34 23.48
C GLY A 828 -13.99 4.68 22.11
N GLN A 829 -14.36 5.41 21.06
CA GLN A 829 -14.49 4.86 19.71
C GLN A 829 -13.17 4.24 19.24
N SER A 830 -13.21 3.00 18.80
CA SER A 830 -12.02 2.24 18.40
C SER A 830 -11.34 2.88 17.19
N ALA A 831 -10.00 2.96 17.23
CA ALA A 831 -9.22 3.57 16.14
C ALA A 831 -9.51 2.98 14.73
N PRO A 832 -9.69 1.65 14.55
CA PRO A 832 -10.02 1.09 13.25
C PRO A 832 -11.39 1.54 12.68
N THR A 833 -12.30 2.03 13.53
CA THR A 833 -13.63 2.50 13.09
C THR A 833 -13.65 3.98 12.70
N LEU A 834 -12.57 4.72 13.01
CA LEU A 834 -12.44 6.12 12.62
C LEU A 834 -12.15 6.23 11.12
N SER A 835 -12.69 7.26 10.49
CA SER A 835 -12.28 7.65 9.13
C SER A 835 -10.86 8.24 9.16
N GLY A 836 -10.17 8.25 8.00
CA GLY A 836 -8.84 8.87 7.87
C GLY A 836 -8.82 10.33 8.34
N GLY A 837 -9.83 11.11 7.95
CA GLY A 837 -9.98 12.51 8.36
C GLY A 837 -10.26 12.69 9.86
N GLU A 838 -11.03 11.80 10.49
CA GLU A 838 -11.24 11.82 11.96
C GLU A 838 -9.93 11.50 12.69
N ALA A 839 -9.20 10.46 12.27
CA ALA A 839 -7.90 10.11 12.85
C ALA A 839 -6.90 11.28 12.74
N GLN A 840 -6.86 11.95 11.60
CA GLN A 840 -6.02 13.11 11.37
C GLN A 840 -6.37 14.28 12.29
N ARG A 841 -7.67 14.58 12.46
CA ARG A 841 -8.14 15.63 13.38
C ARG A 841 -7.86 15.29 14.85
N VAL A 842 -7.91 14.03 15.27
CA VAL A 842 -7.48 13.60 16.62
C VAL A 842 -5.99 13.88 16.83
N LYS A 843 -5.14 13.57 15.83
CA LYS A 843 -3.69 13.89 15.87
C LYS A 843 -3.47 15.40 16.00
N LEU A 844 -4.14 16.19 15.16
CA LEU A 844 -4.07 17.65 15.21
C LEU A 844 -4.50 18.20 16.58
N ALA A 845 -5.62 17.73 17.13
CA ALA A 845 -6.10 18.12 18.46
C ALA A 845 -5.07 17.84 19.55
N THR A 846 -4.37 16.72 19.46
CA THR A 846 -3.33 16.34 20.44
C THR A 846 -2.16 17.32 20.41
N GLU A 847 -1.73 17.75 19.23
CA GLU A 847 -0.63 18.72 19.11
C GLU A 847 -1.05 20.14 19.56
N LEU A 848 -2.30 20.54 19.31
CA LEU A 848 -2.86 21.82 19.76
C LEU A 848 -2.91 21.97 21.29
N GLN A 849 -2.92 20.87 22.02
CA GLN A 849 -2.91 20.87 23.51
C GLN A 849 -1.53 21.16 24.08
N ARG A 850 -0.48 20.95 23.29
CA ARG A 850 0.90 21.20 23.71
C ARG A 850 1.18 22.71 23.73
N ARG A 851 2.11 23.13 24.56
CA ARG A 851 2.53 24.52 24.59
C ARG A 851 3.23 24.88 23.29
N SER A 852 2.71 25.86 22.57
CA SER A 852 3.33 26.38 21.35
C SER A 852 4.59 27.17 21.71
N THR A 853 5.67 26.96 20.94
CA THR A 853 6.91 27.72 21.00
C THR A 853 6.95 28.86 19.98
N GLY A 854 6.01 28.84 19.00
CA GLY A 854 6.00 29.75 17.86
C GLY A 854 7.08 29.45 16.80
N ARG A 855 7.74 28.27 16.91
CA ARG A 855 8.80 27.83 16.00
C ARG A 855 8.58 26.40 15.49
N THR A 856 7.36 25.89 15.65
CA THR A 856 6.96 24.55 15.16
C THR A 856 6.47 24.63 13.73
N ILE A 857 6.90 23.67 12.90
CA ILE A 857 6.36 23.48 11.56
C ILE A 857 5.41 22.30 11.55
N TYR A 858 4.19 22.52 11.09
CA TYR A 858 3.15 21.51 10.91
C TYR A 858 3.05 21.15 9.45
N VAL A 859 3.17 19.87 9.12
CA VAL A 859 3.01 19.33 7.78
C VAL A 859 1.73 18.46 7.79
N LEU A 860 0.74 18.86 6.98
CA LEU A 860 -0.53 18.15 6.88
C LEU A 860 -0.74 17.66 5.43
N ASP A 861 -1.12 16.40 5.30
CA ASP A 861 -1.37 15.78 4.00
C ASP A 861 -2.89 15.64 3.78
N GLU A 862 -3.42 16.42 2.86
CA GLU A 862 -4.85 16.51 2.48
C GLU A 862 -5.78 16.56 3.70
N PRO A 863 -5.66 17.55 4.60
CA PRO A 863 -6.42 17.60 5.84
C PRO A 863 -7.93 17.82 5.66
N THR A 864 -8.40 18.16 4.48
CA THR A 864 -9.83 18.34 4.18
C THR A 864 -10.51 17.12 3.58
N THR A 865 -9.79 16.02 3.47
CA THR A 865 -10.33 14.74 2.97
C THR A 865 -11.58 14.33 3.76
N GLY A 866 -12.70 14.11 3.05
CA GLY A 866 -13.97 13.66 3.64
C GLY A 866 -14.67 14.72 4.50
N LEU A 867 -14.32 16.00 4.36
CA LEU A 867 -14.91 17.08 5.13
C LEU A 867 -15.98 17.83 4.33
N HIS A 868 -17.10 18.05 4.98
CA HIS A 868 -18.11 19.00 4.51
C HIS A 868 -17.58 20.46 4.61
N PHE A 869 -18.11 21.39 3.81
CA PHE A 869 -17.73 22.81 3.78
C PHE A 869 -17.64 23.45 5.18
N GLU A 870 -18.61 23.17 6.06
CA GLU A 870 -18.63 23.69 7.44
C GLU A 870 -17.47 23.11 8.29
N ASP A 871 -17.12 21.83 8.09
CA ASP A 871 -16.02 21.22 8.81
C ASP A 871 -14.67 21.77 8.30
N VAL A 872 -14.55 22.05 6.99
CA VAL A 872 -13.40 22.76 6.39
C VAL A 872 -13.26 24.15 7.00
N ARG A 873 -14.35 24.91 7.17
CA ARG A 873 -14.36 26.23 7.81
C ARG A 873 -13.81 26.15 9.24
N LYS A 874 -14.27 25.18 10.04
CA LYS A 874 -13.79 24.96 11.41
C LYS A 874 -12.30 24.61 11.44
N LEU A 875 -11.86 23.74 10.54
CA LEU A 875 -10.45 23.36 10.43
C LEU A 875 -9.57 24.57 10.09
N LEU A 876 -9.99 25.41 9.15
CA LEU A 876 -9.25 26.62 8.78
C LEU A 876 -9.07 27.60 9.94
N ILE A 877 -10.10 27.77 10.79
CA ILE A 877 -9.99 28.57 12.02
C ILE A 877 -8.87 28.04 12.92
N VAL A 878 -8.80 26.72 13.07
CA VAL A 878 -7.78 26.06 13.90
C VAL A 878 -6.38 26.23 13.30
N LEU A 879 -6.22 26.01 12.00
CA LEU A 879 -4.93 26.15 11.31
C LEU A 879 -4.43 27.59 11.36
N ASN A 880 -5.30 28.57 11.13
CA ASN A 880 -4.95 29.98 11.25
C ASN A 880 -4.52 30.34 12.68
N ARG A 881 -5.19 29.84 13.72
CA ARG A 881 -4.77 30.03 15.13
C ARG A 881 -3.34 29.52 15.39
N LEU A 882 -2.95 28.38 14.77
CA LEU A 882 -1.58 27.88 14.85
C LEU A 882 -0.56 28.86 14.24
N VAL A 883 -0.89 29.39 13.05
CA VAL A 883 -0.01 30.33 12.34
C VAL A 883 0.07 31.66 13.12
N ASP A 884 -1.06 32.17 13.64
CA ASP A 884 -1.10 33.39 14.45
C ASP A 884 -0.28 33.28 15.75
N SER A 885 -0.06 32.05 16.23
CA SER A 885 0.84 31.74 17.35
C SER A 885 2.33 31.73 16.94
N GLY A 886 2.68 32.07 15.69
CA GLY A 886 4.04 32.18 15.15
C GLY A 886 4.55 30.90 14.47
N ASN A 887 3.77 29.83 14.45
CA ASN A 887 4.14 28.56 13.82
C ASN A 887 3.97 28.62 12.30
N THR A 888 4.54 27.65 11.61
CA THR A 888 4.35 27.46 10.16
C THR A 888 3.42 26.28 9.92
N VAL A 889 2.47 26.45 9.02
CA VAL A 889 1.58 25.35 8.58
C VAL A 889 1.77 25.13 7.08
N ILE A 890 2.18 23.93 6.70
CA ILE A 890 2.28 23.48 5.31
C ILE A 890 1.19 22.44 5.08
N VAL A 891 0.34 22.67 4.10
CA VAL A 891 -0.69 21.70 3.70
C VAL A 891 -0.47 21.26 2.26
N ILE A 892 -0.55 19.95 1.98
CA ILE A 892 -0.74 19.45 0.64
C ILE A 892 -2.25 19.45 0.41
N GLU A 893 -2.75 20.20 -0.58
CA GLU A 893 -4.19 20.36 -0.75
C GLU A 893 -4.65 20.52 -2.21
N HIS A 894 -5.90 20.10 -2.41
CA HIS A 894 -6.63 20.27 -3.66
C HIS A 894 -7.92 21.10 -3.49
N ASN A 895 -8.36 21.27 -2.24
CA ASN A 895 -9.56 22.05 -1.91
C ASN A 895 -9.31 23.54 -2.13
N LEU A 896 -10.07 24.13 -3.06
CA LEU A 896 -9.91 25.55 -3.44
C LEU A 896 -10.24 26.52 -2.29
N ASP A 897 -11.15 26.14 -1.40
CA ASP A 897 -11.47 26.95 -0.22
C ASP A 897 -10.32 27.06 0.76
N VAL A 898 -9.50 26.02 0.88
CA VAL A 898 -8.27 26.05 1.67
C VAL A 898 -7.20 26.84 0.95
N ILE A 899 -6.99 26.58 -0.33
CA ILE A 899 -5.96 27.23 -1.13
C ILE A 899 -6.17 28.75 -1.20
N LYS A 900 -7.43 29.21 -1.37
CA LYS A 900 -7.74 30.65 -1.36
C LYS A 900 -7.48 31.33 -0.03
N CYS A 901 -7.45 30.58 1.08
CA CYS A 901 -7.17 31.08 2.42
C CYS A 901 -5.67 31.05 2.80
N ALA A 902 -4.80 30.40 1.99
CA ALA A 902 -3.38 30.32 2.26
C ALA A 902 -2.67 31.66 2.07
N ASP A 903 -1.59 31.92 2.83
CA ASP A 903 -0.73 33.09 2.64
C ASP A 903 0.19 32.92 1.43
N TRP A 904 0.62 31.65 1.17
CA TRP A 904 1.52 31.29 0.10
C TRP A 904 1.12 29.99 -0.55
N VAL A 905 1.20 29.92 -1.86
CA VAL A 905 0.89 28.73 -2.67
C VAL A 905 2.11 28.32 -3.47
N ILE A 906 2.41 27.03 -3.49
CA ILE A 906 3.42 26.41 -4.33
C ILE A 906 2.67 25.43 -5.23
N ASP A 907 2.54 25.75 -6.52
CA ASP A 907 1.81 24.93 -7.48
C ASP A 907 2.76 24.06 -8.29
N MET A 908 2.59 22.75 -8.22
CA MET A 908 3.43 21.75 -8.86
C MET A 908 2.75 21.16 -10.10
N GLY A 909 3.54 20.87 -11.12
CA GLY A 909 3.01 20.35 -12.37
C GLY A 909 4.06 20.25 -13.48
N PRO A 910 3.68 20.47 -14.76
CA PRO A 910 2.30 20.76 -15.23
C PRO A 910 1.38 19.54 -15.24
N GLU A 911 1.94 18.33 -15.37
CA GLU A 911 1.23 17.06 -15.43
C GLU A 911 1.61 16.13 -14.26
N GLY A 912 1.05 14.94 -14.21
CA GLY A 912 1.45 13.87 -13.32
C GLY A 912 2.60 13.02 -13.86
N GLY A 913 3.28 12.25 -12.99
CA GLY A 913 4.35 11.32 -13.36
C GLY A 913 5.55 12.01 -14.02
N SER A 914 6.08 11.44 -15.09
CA SER A 914 7.26 11.97 -15.81
C SER A 914 7.05 13.36 -16.46
N GLY A 915 5.79 13.76 -16.68
CA GLY A 915 5.46 15.10 -17.17
C GLY A 915 5.31 16.15 -16.06
N GLY A 916 5.47 15.76 -14.81
CA GLY A 916 5.38 16.62 -13.62
C GLY A 916 6.74 16.97 -13.02
N GLY A 917 6.74 17.20 -11.72
CA GLY A 917 7.96 17.38 -10.93
C GLY A 917 8.61 18.77 -11.03
N LEU A 918 7.87 19.75 -11.54
CA LEU A 918 8.31 21.15 -11.62
C LEU A 918 7.43 22.04 -10.75
N VAL A 919 7.98 23.17 -10.30
CA VAL A 919 7.20 24.28 -9.73
C VAL A 919 6.72 25.16 -10.87
N ILE A 920 5.41 25.25 -11.06
CA ILE A 920 4.78 26.02 -12.15
C ILE A 920 4.51 27.44 -11.73
N ALA A 921 4.11 27.63 -10.47
CA ALA A 921 3.84 28.94 -9.90
C ALA A 921 4.11 28.91 -8.39
N GLU A 922 4.61 30.02 -7.85
CA GLU A 922 4.71 30.26 -6.43
C GLU A 922 4.32 31.72 -6.13
N GLY A 923 3.67 31.95 -5.00
CA GLY A 923 3.20 33.28 -4.64
C GLY A 923 1.93 33.26 -3.80
N THR A 924 1.32 34.43 -3.62
CA THR A 924 -0.02 34.48 -3.03
C THR A 924 -1.05 33.84 -3.96
N PRO A 925 -2.21 33.39 -3.46
CA PRO A 925 -3.27 32.85 -4.31
C PRO A 925 -3.61 33.76 -5.50
N GLU A 926 -3.62 35.09 -5.29
CA GLU A 926 -3.90 36.11 -6.32
C GLU A 926 -2.79 36.17 -7.40
N GLN A 927 -1.55 35.91 -7.03
CA GLN A 927 -0.42 35.83 -7.97
C GLN A 927 -0.48 34.54 -8.79
N VAL A 928 -0.72 33.41 -8.14
CA VAL A 928 -0.83 32.12 -8.81
C VAL A 928 -2.03 32.09 -9.78
N ALA A 929 -3.16 32.72 -9.43
CA ALA A 929 -4.34 32.86 -10.29
C ALA A 929 -4.06 33.56 -11.63
N LYS A 930 -2.98 34.36 -11.72
CA LYS A 930 -2.57 35.06 -12.96
C LYS A 930 -1.67 34.20 -13.87
N VAL A 931 -1.16 33.09 -13.37
CA VAL A 931 -0.24 32.22 -14.12
C VAL A 931 -1.03 31.26 -15.01
N LYS A 932 -1.05 31.50 -16.30
CA LYS A 932 -1.81 30.70 -17.29
C LYS A 932 -1.43 29.21 -17.32
N ALA A 933 -0.19 28.87 -17.01
CA ALA A 933 0.29 27.50 -16.98
C ALA A 933 -0.17 26.71 -15.74
N SER A 934 -0.63 27.41 -14.69
CA SER A 934 -1.13 26.81 -13.46
C SER A 934 -2.60 26.40 -13.62
N TYR A 935 -2.87 25.11 -13.59
CA TYR A 935 -4.25 24.62 -13.55
C TYR A 935 -4.96 25.08 -12.27
N THR A 936 -4.29 24.99 -11.11
CA THR A 936 -4.81 25.51 -9.85
C THR A 936 -5.16 26.99 -9.96
N GLY A 937 -4.28 27.78 -10.57
CA GLY A 937 -4.49 29.21 -10.80
C GLY A 937 -5.73 29.49 -11.66
N GLN A 938 -5.99 28.69 -12.68
CA GLN A 938 -7.17 28.81 -13.53
C GLN A 938 -8.48 28.59 -12.75
N PHE A 939 -8.49 27.62 -11.82
CA PHE A 939 -9.66 27.34 -10.97
C PHE A 939 -9.80 28.36 -9.82
N LEU A 940 -8.72 28.93 -9.32
CA LEU A 940 -8.72 29.98 -8.30
C LEU A 940 -9.24 31.31 -8.82
N ALA A 941 -8.93 31.66 -10.08
CA ALA A 941 -9.23 32.97 -10.63
C ALA A 941 -10.71 33.42 -10.54
N PRO A 942 -11.72 32.56 -10.79
CA PRO A 942 -13.13 32.92 -10.60
C PRO A 942 -13.53 33.07 -9.12
N ILE A 943 -12.87 32.37 -8.19
CA ILE A 943 -13.24 32.35 -6.76
C ILE A 943 -12.64 33.57 -6.02
N LEU A 944 -11.52 34.10 -6.49
CA LEU A 944 -10.84 35.26 -5.92
C LEU A 944 -11.39 36.60 -6.41
N LYS A 945 -12.28 36.59 -7.38
CA LYS A 945 -13.01 37.78 -7.87
C LYS A 945 -14.19 38.09 -6.96
#